data_aadc274d18b0944025bf7f60f40e71db
#
_entry.id   aadc274d18b0944025bf7f60f40e71db
#
_cell.length_a   1.000
_cell.length_b   1.000
_cell.length_c   1.000
_cell.angle_alpha   90.00
_cell.angle_beta   90.00
_cell.angle_gamma   90.00
#
_symmetry.space_group_name_H-M   'P 1'
#
loop_
_entity.id
_entity.type
_entity.pdbx_description
1 polymer ?
#
loop_
_entity_poly.entity_id
_entity_poly.type
_entity_poly.pdbx_seq_one_letter_code
_entity_poly.pdbx_strand_id
1 'polypeptide(L)'
;MNSLSALLTVALAAGLAFVPLTGAQPPKEKPLDGEYVNKGNRADSARATLKSYGLPNLEGKWYYAGPFDNTDKAGFDFAYPPEKKVDLKAAYAGKSGAKVTWKEYTGFQLGRVVNLQKLFPDVRANAVVYLHHTFESPRAFKLPLSFGSDDYISVFVNGKRILHEQHTRAAAADQDSAVADIKEGANEILIKVCQEAGEWAVYANPELPEIVPATVRKRLDRDFPPKGEAAVAAAKGEELHYRVVTIPLPADCVLEVGGLAFRPDGKLLACTRRGEIWLIHNPTADNPADVKMTKYASGMHEALGLYVEANSAVYVIQRPELTKLTDTDGDDKADQFQTVCDKWGVSGDYHEYAFGPARDKQGNFFITLNVGFGGGHQAKAPWRGWCVKVSPDGKMEPFAYGLRSPNGINFAPDGELFYCDNQGEWVVTNKMHHLKQGKFYGHQAGLRWVKDSPFAGKVPETVASGMWYDGTQPALKKWNDLGRTLPWVRPVPVYPDLDPPCIWFPYGRMGKSVTEPVWDTTGGKFGPFAGQCFVGDQTNAVVMRVALERVNGVYQGACFPFRAGLQCGVNRIAFSPDGGSLFAGQTNRGWGSLGGKPYGLQRVVYTGTEPFEIHHIGLTRDGFALTFTTPVDPATLEKSVTVSSYTYQYLSNYGGPEVDLRAETVGAATLSKDGKTLTVPVSGLKKGRVFAIRADDIKSRDGRPLLHAEAYYTLNELAK
;
A
#
# COMPACT_ATOMS: atom_id res chain seq x y z
N MET A 1 -0.23 57.55 -51.59
CA MET A 1 0.60 57.47 -50.39
C MET A 1 0.08 58.46 -49.37
N ASN A 2 -1.02 58.23 -48.71
CA ASN A 2 -1.51 58.99 -47.53
C ASN A 2 -2.93 58.51 -47.22
N SER A 3 -3.09 57.26 -46.79
CA SER A 3 -4.40 56.81 -46.29
C SER A 3 -4.32 55.66 -45.29
N LEU A 4 -3.09 55.30 -44.81
CA LEU A 4 -2.92 54.29 -43.78
C LEU A 4 -2.53 54.82 -42.39
N SER A 5 -2.23 56.11 -42.27
CA SER A 5 -1.79 56.70 -40.98
C SER A 5 -2.96 57.28 -40.15
N ALA A 6 -4.19 57.38 -40.72
CA ALA A 6 -5.33 57.98 -40.04
C ALA A 6 -6.23 56.96 -39.31
N LEU A 7 -6.03 55.66 -39.51
CA LEU A 7 -6.84 54.60 -38.84
C LEU A 7 -6.19 54.01 -37.55
N LEU A 8 -4.90 54.35 -37.31
CA LEU A 8 -4.24 53.87 -36.09
C LEU A 8 -4.33 54.87 -34.93
N THR A 9 -4.75 56.12 -35.17
CA THR A 9 -4.81 57.14 -34.11
C THR A 9 -6.21 57.30 -33.50
N VAL A 10 -7.23 56.65 -34.00
CA VAL A 10 -8.59 56.71 -33.42
C VAL A 10 -8.86 55.53 -32.48
N ALA A 11 -8.03 54.48 -32.50
CA ALA A 11 -8.20 53.33 -31.60
C ALA A 11 -7.55 53.53 -30.22
N LEU A 12 -6.78 54.63 -30.00
CA LEU A 12 -6.12 54.93 -28.72
C LEU A 12 -6.85 55.94 -27.84
N ALA A 13 -8.02 56.42 -28.23
CA ALA A 13 -8.78 57.46 -27.48
C ALA A 13 -10.13 56.94 -26.89
N ALA A 14 -10.49 55.67 -27.09
CA ALA A 14 -11.52 55.02 -26.29
C ALA A 14 -10.86 54.36 -25.10
N GLY A 15 -10.60 55.13 -24.07
CA GLY A 15 -10.21 54.63 -22.76
C GLY A 15 -11.34 53.79 -22.18
N LEU A 16 -11.40 52.55 -22.56
CA LEU A 16 -11.99 51.50 -21.70
C LEU A 16 -11.11 51.46 -20.46
N ALA A 17 -11.55 52.22 -19.45
CA ALA A 17 -11.08 51.99 -18.08
C ALA A 17 -11.39 50.53 -17.75
N PHE A 18 -10.38 49.68 -17.90
CA PHE A 18 -10.35 48.44 -17.17
C PHE A 18 -10.32 48.85 -15.70
N VAL A 19 -11.49 48.87 -15.08
CA VAL A 19 -11.57 48.77 -13.62
C VAL A 19 -10.92 47.45 -13.32
N PRO A 20 -9.77 47.42 -12.66
CA PRO A 20 -9.26 46.15 -12.18
C PRO A 20 -10.32 45.65 -11.19
N LEU A 21 -10.98 44.52 -11.51
CA LEU A 21 -11.62 43.74 -10.49
C LEU A 21 -10.53 43.53 -9.44
N THR A 22 -10.69 44.25 -8.31
CA THR A 22 -9.93 43.98 -7.09
C THR A 22 -10.42 42.67 -6.49
N GLY A 23 -10.34 41.59 -7.28
CA GLY A 23 -10.31 40.26 -6.81
C GLY A 23 -8.90 40.01 -6.30
N ALA A 24 -8.75 39.45 -5.11
CA ALA A 24 -7.49 39.07 -4.54
C ALA A 24 -6.58 38.46 -5.62
N GLN A 25 -5.38 39.01 -5.79
CA GLN A 25 -4.39 38.40 -6.67
C GLN A 25 -4.28 36.93 -6.29
N PRO A 26 -4.30 36.00 -7.25
CA PRO A 26 -4.00 34.61 -6.93
C PRO A 26 -2.68 34.63 -6.14
N PRO A 27 -2.63 33.92 -5.01
CA PRO A 27 -1.42 33.88 -4.21
C PRO A 27 -0.27 33.50 -5.14
N LYS A 28 0.85 34.25 -5.04
CA LYS A 28 2.07 33.94 -5.80
C LYS A 28 2.33 32.46 -5.61
N GLU A 29 2.49 31.72 -6.71
CA GLU A 29 2.90 30.33 -6.65
C GLU A 29 4.14 30.27 -5.74
N LYS A 30 4.00 29.66 -4.58
CA LYS A 30 5.16 29.32 -3.78
C LYS A 30 6.00 28.35 -4.60
N PRO A 31 7.34 28.48 -4.59
CA PRO A 31 8.19 27.53 -5.26
C PRO A 31 7.81 26.11 -4.88
N LEU A 32 7.80 25.24 -5.87
CA LEU A 32 7.42 23.82 -5.72
C LEU A 32 8.48 23.00 -4.96
N ASP A 33 9.20 23.59 -4.04
CA ASP A 33 10.29 22.98 -3.30
C ASP A 33 9.82 22.18 -2.06
N GLY A 34 10.71 21.36 -1.57
CA GLY A 34 10.59 20.29 -0.58
C GLY A 34 9.70 20.46 0.68
N GLU A 35 9.15 21.65 0.95
CA GLU A 35 8.24 21.90 2.07
C GLU A 35 6.96 21.05 2.02
N TYR A 36 6.55 20.69 0.82
CA TYR A 36 5.34 19.92 0.55
C TYR A 36 5.44 18.48 1.02
N VAL A 37 6.60 17.87 0.82
CA VAL A 37 6.86 16.47 1.18
C VAL A 37 7.20 16.34 2.67
N ASN A 38 7.72 17.42 3.29
CA ASN A 38 8.06 17.46 4.71
C ASN A 38 6.84 17.62 5.64
N LYS A 39 5.62 17.82 5.11
CA LYS A 39 4.40 18.03 5.91
C LYS A 39 3.55 16.78 6.12
N GLY A 40 4.13 15.61 6.09
CA GLY A 40 3.50 14.39 6.55
C GLY A 40 2.75 13.62 5.45
N ASN A 41 1.43 13.71 5.34
CA ASN A 41 0.62 12.92 4.42
C ASN A 41 -0.23 13.79 3.48
N ARG A 42 -0.97 13.15 2.55
CA ARG A 42 -1.87 13.82 1.61
C ARG A 42 -2.81 14.81 2.31
N ALA A 43 -3.42 14.37 3.40
CA ALA A 43 -4.40 15.18 4.14
C ALA A 43 -3.78 16.48 4.69
N ASP A 44 -2.59 16.40 5.29
CA ASP A 44 -1.88 17.57 5.82
C ASP A 44 -1.47 18.51 4.69
N SER A 45 -1.01 17.97 3.57
CA SER A 45 -0.60 18.74 2.39
C SER A 45 -1.78 19.45 1.73
N ALA A 46 -2.93 18.79 1.60
CA ALA A 46 -4.15 19.40 1.08
C ALA A 46 -4.61 20.59 1.95
N ARG A 47 -4.69 20.42 3.27
CA ARG A 47 -5.05 21.51 4.19
C ARG A 47 -4.07 22.67 4.17
N ALA A 48 -2.76 22.39 4.17
CA ALA A 48 -1.73 23.42 4.08
C ALA A 48 -1.85 24.23 2.78
N THR A 49 -2.14 23.54 1.67
CA THR A 49 -2.38 24.20 0.38
C THR A 49 -3.62 25.07 0.42
N LEU A 50 -4.78 24.54 0.85
CA LEU A 50 -6.00 25.33 1.01
C LEU A 50 -5.74 26.60 1.81
N LYS A 51 -5.08 26.47 2.94
CA LYS A 51 -4.70 27.59 3.80
C LYS A 51 -3.82 28.62 3.09
N SER A 52 -2.85 28.17 2.29
CA SER A 52 -1.96 29.07 1.53
C SER A 52 -2.70 29.85 0.45
N TYR A 53 -3.81 29.33 -0.05
CA TYR A 53 -4.71 30.00 -1.00
C TYR A 53 -5.84 30.81 -0.33
N GLY A 54 -5.85 30.91 1.00
CA GLY A 54 -6.88 31.60 1.75
C GLY A 54 -8.25 30.93 1.67
N LEU A 55 -8.29 29.62 1.33
CA LEU A 55 -9.50 28.82 1.24
C LEU A 55 -9.77 28.06 2.54
N PRO A 56 -11.03 27.75 2.84
CA PRO A 56 -11.38 26.98 4.03
C PRO A 56 -10.70 25.62 4.03
N ASN A 57 -9.99 25.33 5.10
CA ASN A 57 -9.26 24.07 5.34
C ASN A 57 -9.88 23.24 6.46
N LEU A 58 -11.04 23.67 6.99
CA LEU A 58 -11.81 23.09 8.07
C LEU A 58 -11.08 23.01 9.44
N GLU A 59 -9.91 23.64 9.57
CA GLU A 59 -9.24 23.78 10.87
C GLU A 59 -10.04 24.76 11.77
N GLY A 60 -10.12 24.44 13.05
CA GLY A 60 -10.82 25.29 14.02
C GLY A 60 -11.53 24.47 15.10
N LYS A 61 -12.55 25.09 15.72
CA LYS A 61 -13.31 24.44 16.78
C LYS A 61 -14.35 23.49 16.23
N TRP A 62 -14.28 22.26 16.70
CA TRP A 62 -15.29 21.25 16.46
C TRP A 62 -16.11 21.00 17.71
N TYR A 63 -17.36 20.67 17.54
CA TYR A 63 -18.30 20.34 18.60
C TYR A 63 -18.89 18.96 18.35
N TYR A 64 -19.27 18.26 19.43
CA TYR A 64 -19.98 16.99 19.33
C TYR A 64 -21.24 16.99 20.19
N ALA A 65 -22.25 16.23 19.73
CA ALA A 65 -23.46 15.94 20.48
C ALA A 65 -23.83 14.46 20.34
N GLY A 66 -24.05 13.81 21.47
CA GLY A 66 -24.40 12.39 21.55
C GLY A 66 -24.24 11.86 22.99
N PRO A 67 -24.48 10.55 23.22
CA PRO A 67 -24.96 9.58 22.22
C PRO A 67 -26.48 9.65 22.02
N PHE A 68 -26.92 9.52 20.79
CA PHE A 68 -28.32 9.22 20.46
C PHE A 68 -28.45 7.71 20.19
N ASP A 69 -29.68 7.21 20.06
CA ASP A 69 -29.92 5.79 19.88
C ASP A 69 -29.73 5.32 18.44
N ASN A 70 -29.21 4.11 18.23
CA ASN A 70 -29.09 3.43 16.95
C ASN A 70 -29.59 1.98 17.00
N THR A 71 -30.45 1.66 17.96
CA THR A 71 -30.97 0.29 18.08
C THR A 71 -31.63 -0.12 16.77
N ASP A 72 -31.35 -1.36 16.35
CA ASP A 72 -31.80 -1.94 15.06
C ASP A 72 -31.44 -1.09 13.83
N LYS A 73 -30.35 -0.29 13.94
CA LYS A 73 -29.87 0.62 12.88
C LYS A 73 -30.83 1.78 12.56
N ALA A 74 -31.93 1.90 13.28
CA ALA A 74 -32.96 2.90 13.02
C ALA A 74 -32.45 4.35 13.19
N GLY A 75 -31.43 4.56 14.00
CA GLY A 75 -30.82 5.88 14.21
C GLY A 75 -30.15 6.45 12.96
N PHE A 76 -29.74 5.63 12.00
CA PHE A 76 -29.07 6.09 10.78
C PHE A 76 -30.02 6.92 9.89
N ASP A 77 -31.20 6.42 9.62
CA ASP A 77 -32.21 7.13 8.81
C ASP A 77 -33.04 8.11 9.63
N PHE A 78 -33.06 7.99 10.96
CA PHE A 78 -33.83 8.88 11.81
C PHE A 78 -33.16 10.26 11.91
N ALA A 79 -33.87 11.31 11.49
CA ALA A 79 -33.38 12.69 11.58
C ALA A 79 -33.54 13.24 13.01
N TYR A 80 -32.47 13.11 13.81
CA TYR A 80 -32.41 13.73 15.14
C TYR A 80 -32.42 15.27 15.04
N PRO A 81 -32.76 15.99 16.12
CA PRO A 81 -32.88 17.45 16.09
C PRO A 81 -31.66 18.20 15.53
N PRO A 82 -30.39 17.78 15.71
CA PRO A 82 -29.24 18.41 15.09
C PRO A 82 -29.28 18.47 13.55
N GLU A 83 -29.94 17.52 12.88
CA GLU A 83 -30.07 17.55 11.41
C GLU A 83 -31.08 18.58 10.91
N LYS A 84 -32.05 18.93 11.75
CA LYS A 84 -33.04 19.97 11.42
C LYS A 84 -32.49 21.38 11.62
N LYS A 85 -31.76 21.57 12.71
CA LYS A 85 -31.10 22.83 13.05
C LYS A 85 -30.02 22.57 14.11
N VAL A 86 -28.80 22.99 13.84
CA VAL A 86 -27.76 23.03 14.85
C VAL A 86 -27.99 24.22 15.77
N ASP A 87 -28.15 23.97 17.08
CA ASP A 87 -28.17 24.97 18.14
C ASP A 87 -27.24 24.51 19.25
N LEU A 88 -26.08 25.13 19.35
CA LEU A 88 -25.04 24.75 20.32
C LEU A 88 -25.46 24.94 21.79
N LYS A 89 -26.56 25.69 22.06
CA LYS A 89 -27.12 25.89 23.41
C LYS A 89 -28.24 24.92 23.75
N ALA A 90 -28.73 24.18 22.76
CA ALA A 90 -29.84 23.26 22.97
C ALA A 90 -29.44 21.99 23.73
N ALA A 91 -30.41 21.42 24.39
CA ALA A 91 -30.32 20.11 25.04
C ALA A 91 -31.36 19.17 24.39
N TYR A 92 -30.94 17.93 24.17
CA TYR A 92 -31.73 16.90 23.48
C TYR A 92 -31.92 15.68 24.37
N ALA A 93 -32.97 14.90 24.09
CA ALA A 93 -33.09 13.56 24.63
C ALA A 93 -32.18 12.61 23.82
N GLY A 94 -31.24 11.98 24.48
CA GLY A 94 -30.31 11.03 23.89
C GLY A 94 -30.67 9.58 24.15
N LYS A 95 -29.72 8.69 23.93
CA LYS A 95 -29.84 7.25 24.15
C LYS A 95 -30.24 6.96 25.60
N SER A 96 -31.25 6.09 25.77
CA SER A 96 -31.80 5.70 27.09
C SER A 96 -32.27 6.89 27.92
N GLY A 97 -32.73 7.98 27.29
CA GLY A 97 -33.22 9.18 27.97
C GLY A 97 -32.16 10.11 28.58
N ALA A 98 -30.87 9.85 28.27
CA ALA A 98 -29.77 10.69 28.71
C ALA A 98 -29.89 12.11 28.14
N LYS A 99 -29.54 13.13 28.90
CA LYS A 99 -29.49 14.51 28.41
C LYS A 99 -28.24 14.73 27.58
N VAL A 100 -28.41 15.01 26.27
CA VAL A 100 -27.35 15.34 25.32
C VAL A 100 -27.28 16.86 25.13
N THR A 101 -26.07 17.40 25.21
CA THR A 101 -25.76 18.81 24.92
C THR A 101 -24.53 18.84 24.02
N TRP A 102 -24.37 19.91 23.23
CA TRP A 102 -23.15 20.16 22.49
C TRP A 102 -21.98 20.44 23.43
N LYS A 103 -20.82 19.84 23.10
CA LYS A 103 -19.54 20.04 23.80
C LYS A 103 -18.44 20.27 22.77
N GLU A 104 -17.48 21.14 23.12
CA GLU A 104 -16.28 21.32 22.26
C GLU A 104 -15.45 20.03 22.22
N TYR A 105 -15.02 19.63 21.03
CA TYR A 105 -14.20 18.45 20.83
C TYR A 105 -12.76 18.85 20.53
N THR A 106 -11.96 19.06 21.57
CA THR A 106 -10.54 19.45 21.46
C THR A 106 -9.63 18.34 20.88
N GLY A 107 -10.10 17.10 20.91
CA GLY A 107 -9.38 15.94 20.37
C GLY A 107 -9.64 15.62 18.89
N PHE A 108 -10.50 16.39 18.21
CA PHE A 108 -10.80 16.14 16.80
C PHE A 108 -9.64 16.58 15.90
N GLN A 109 -9.15 15.68 15.07
CA GLN A 109 -8.01 15.91 14.19
C GLN A 109 -8.37 15.56 12.73
N LEU A 110 -8.47 16.58 11.89
CA LEU A 110 -8.64 16.40 10.45
C LEU A 110 -7.48 15.61 9.84
N GLY A 111 -7.79 14.76 8.88
CA GLY A 111 -6.81 13.94 8.20
C GLY A 111 -6.23 12.80 9.05
N ARG A 112 -6.89 12.49 10.17
CA ARG A 112 -6.59 11.33 11.03
C ARG A 112 -7.87 10.58 11.36
N VAL A 113 -7.75 9.27 11.55
CA VAL A 113 -8.84 8.48 12.13
C VAL A 113 -8.92 8.81 13.61
N VAL A 114 -10.06 9.36 14.05
CA VAL A 114 -10.31 9.81 15.41
C VAL A 114 -11.24 8.81 16.10
N ASN A 115 -10.81 8.28 17.24
CA ASN A 115 -11.59 7.34 18.05
C ASN A 115 -12.65 8.08 18.85
N LEU A 116 -13.93 7.90 18.48
CA LEU A 116 -15.09 8.49 19.11
C LEU A 116 -15.53 7.76 20.39
N GLN A 117 -15.12 6.49 20.56
CA GLN A 117 -15.40 5.70 21.76
C GLN A 117 -14.87 6.40 23.03
N LYS A 118 -13.80 7.19 22.92
CA LYS A 118 -13.24 7.98 24.02
C LYS A 118 -14.18 9.05 24.57
N LEU A 119 -15.14 9.51 23.76
CA LEU A 119 -16.16 10.48 24.18
C LEU A 119 -17.25 9.83 25.03
N PHE A 120 -17.46 8.52 24.83
CA PHE A 120 -18.55 7.75 25.43
C PHE A 120 -18.04 6.39 25.93
N PRO A 121 -17.20 6.36 26.99
CA PRO A 121 -16.50 5.13 27.41
C PRO A 121 -17.46 4.00 27.84
N ASP A 122 -18.68 4.36 28.29
CA ASP A 122 -19.69 3.39 28.73
C ASP A 122 -20.64 2.91 27.61
N VAL A 123 -20.57 3.51 26.44
CA VAL A 123 -21.42 3.14 25.29
C VAL A 123 -20.69 2.14 24.42
N ARG A 124 -21.22 0.93 24.31
CA ARG A 124 -20.55 -0.20 23.60
C ARG A 124 -21.16 -0.53 22.26
N ALA A 125 -22.39 -0.10 22.00
CA ALA A 125 -23.13 -0.43 20.78
C ALA A 125 -24.29 0.50 20.51
N ASN A 126 -24.79 0.48 19.28
CA ASN A 126 -26.04 1.09 18.84
C ASN A 126 -26.17 2.57 19.19
N ALA A 127 -25.22 3.39 18.79
CA ALA A 127 -25.18 4.79 19.12
C ALA A 127 -24.93 5.70 17.92
N VAL A 128 -25.39 6.95 18.04
CA VAL A 128 -25.16 8.02 17.06
C VAL A 128 -24.47 9.19 17.74
N VAL A 129 -23.48 9.79 17.08
CA VAL A 129 -22.88 11.06 17.44
C VAL A 129 -22.93 12.02 16.26
N TYR A 130 -23.10 13.27 16.57
CA TYR A 130 -22.96 14.38 15.62
C TYR A 130 -21.68 15.15 15.91
N LEU A 131 -20.95 15.50 14.84
CA LEU A 131 -19.80 16.40 14.87
C LEU A 131 -20.18 17.64 14.06
N HIS A 132 -19.87 18.83 14.55
CA HIS A 132 -20.24 20.10 13.92
C HIS A 132 -19.07 21.07 13.91
N HIS A 133 -18.93 21.78 12.79
CA HIS A 133 -17.94 22.84 12.62
C HIS A 133 -18.50 23.96 11.75
N THR A 134 -18.16 25.20 12.04
CA THR A 134 -18.46 26.38 11.23
C THR A 134 -17.17 27.01 10.70
N PHE A 135 -17.21 27.50 9.48
CA PHE A 135 -16.07 28.13 8.83
C PHE A 135 -16.49 29.22 7.86
N GLU A 136 -15.62 30.17 7.60
CA GLU A 136 -15.80 31.26 6.63
C GLU A 136 -15.15 30.91 5.31
N SER A 137 -15.76 31.35 4.21
CA SER A 137 -15.18 31.25 2.87
C SER A 137 -15.16 32.61 2.17
N PRO A 138 -14.03 33.00 1.54
CA PRO A 138 -13.92 34.28 0.84
C PRO A 138 -14.70 34.32 -0.47
N ARG A 139 -15.23 33.17 -0.94
CA ARG A 139 -16.02 33.04 -2.17
C ARG A 139 -16.78 31.72 -2.22
N ALA A 140 -17.75 31.66 -3.13
CA ALA A 140 -18.45 30.41 -3.43
C ALA A 140 -17.62 29.51 -4.35
N PHE A 141 -17.58 28.19 -4.06
CA PHE A 141 -16.90 27.18 -4.88
C PHE A 141 -17.32 25.76 -4.48
N LYS A 142 -16.89 24.77 -5.27
CA LYS A 142 -17.07 23.34 -4.93
C LYS A 142 -15.84 22.83 -4.18
N LEU A 143 -16.03 22.38 -2.93
CA LEU A 143 -14.99 21.81 -2.07
C LEU A 143 -15.13 20.27 -2.05
N PRO A 144 -14.19 19.53 -2.62
CA PRO A 144 -14.13 18.09 -2.44
C PRO A 144 -13.75 17.77 -0.99
N LEU A 145 -14.39 16.72 -0.44
CA LEU A 145 -14.20 16.25 0.93
C LEU A 145 -14.00 14.74 0.91
N SER A 146 -13.13 14.22 1.75
CA SER A 146 -12.97 12.79 1.95
C SER A 146 -13.32 12.40 3.39
N PHE A 147 -13.90 11.21 3.56
CA PHE A 147 -14.41 10.69 4.81
C PHE A 147 -14.04 9.23 5.01
N GLY A 148 -14.23 8.76 6.24
CA GLY A 148 -14.19 7.37 6.61
C GLY A 148 -14.88 7.18 7.95
N SER A 149 -15.53 6.05 8.15
CA SER A 149 -16.32 5.80 9.36
C SER A 149 -16.29 4.33 9.80
N ASP A 150 -16.50 4.17 11.07
CA ASP A 150 -16.83 2.93 11.74
C ASP A 150 -18.13 3.23 12.54
N ASP A 151 -19.35 2.80 12.11
CA ASP A 151 -19.75 2.11 10.88
C ASP A 151 -20.29 3.09 9.83
N TYR A 152 -21.58 3.59 9.99
CA TYR A 152 -22.31 4.40 9.01
C TYR A 152 -22.03 5.88 9.16
N ILE A 153 -22.10 6.60 8.04
CA ILE A 153 -21.86 8.04 8.02
C ILE A 153 -22.90 8.79 7.18
N SER A 154 -23.35 9.94 7.69
CA SER A 154 -24.06 10.94 6.87
C SER A 154 -23.41 12.29 7.07
N VAL A 155 -23.22 13.05 5.98
CA VAL A 155 -22.60 14.38 6.04
C VAL A 155 -23.51 15.41 5.41
N PHE A 156 -23.65 16.54 6.11
CA PHE A 156 -24.42 17.68 5.68
C PHE A 156 -23.52 18.92 5.62
N VAL A 157 -23.66 19.70 4.57
CA VAL A 157 -23.02 21.03 4.44
C VAL A 157 -24.11 22.05 4.16
N ASN A 158 -24.16 23.10 4.95
CA ASN A 158 -25.20 24.14 4.87
C ASN A 158 -26.65 23.55 4.87
N GLY A 159 -26.88 22.49 5.66
CA GLY A 159 -28.16 21.78 5.75
C GLY A 159 -28.46 20.81 4.61
N LYS A 160 -27.65 20.77 3.55
CA LYS A 160 -27.81 19.85 2.43
C LYS A 160 -27.00 18.56 2.71
N ARG A 161 -27.63 17.38 2.64
CA ARG A 161 -26.97 16.09 2.76
C ARG A 161 -26.14 15.81 1.50
N ILE A 162 -24.83 15.63 1.63
CA ILE A 162 -23.88 15.41 0.55
C ILE A 162 -23.30 13.97 0.55
N LEU A 163 -23.43 13.25 1.66
CA LEU A 163 -23.00 11.85 1.81
C LEU A 163 -23.98 11.08 2.70
N HIS A 164 -24.24 9.82 2.37
CA HIS A 164 -25.09 8.92 3.16
C HIS A 164 -24.72 7.47 2.85
N GLU A 165 -23.80 6.91 3.66
CA GLU A 165 -23.20 5.60 3.41
C GLU A 165 -23.42 4.66 4.59
N GLN A 166 -23.95 3.47 4.29
CA GLN A 166 -24.27 2.43 5.27
C GLN A 166 -23.36 1.21 5.07
N HIS A 167 -22.21 1.21 5.71
CA HIS A 167 -21.24 0.13 5.63
C HIS A 167 -20.74 -0.27 7.02
N THR A 168 -20.91 -1.52 7.41
CA THR A 168 -20.27 -2.07 8.62
C THR A 168 -18.80 -2.30 8.32
N ARG A 169 -17.94 -1.45 8.86
CA ARG A 169 -16.49 -1.45 8.56
C ARG A 169 -15.69 -0.70 9.62
N ALA A 170 -14.40 -0.99 9.74
CA ALA A 170 -13.47 -0.16 10.49
C ALA A 170 -13.19 1.16 9.75
N ALA A 171 -13.06 2.26 10.49
CA ALA A 171 -12.74 3.56 9.91
C ALA A 171 -11.33 3.60 9.31
N ALA A 172 -11.22 4.07 8.08
CA ALA A 172 -9.95 4.34 7.42
C ALA A 172 -9.99 5.70 6.71
N ALA A 173 -8.82 6.23 6.34
CA ALA A 173 -8.74 7.43 5.53
C ALA A 173 -9.32 7.19 4.13
N ASP A 174 -10.00 8.19 3.58
CA ASP A 174 -10.44 8.26 2.18
C ASP A 174 -11.30 7.07 1.71
N GLN A 175 -12.21 6.58 2.57
CA GLN A 175 -13.17 5.52 2.21
C GLN A 175 -14.31 6.03 1.35
N ASP A 176 -14.78 7.25 1.62
CA ASP A 176 -15.87 7.91 0.92
C ASP A 176 -15.46 9.30 0.48
N SER A 177 -16.05 9.82 -0.59
CA SER A 177 -15.83 11.17 -1.07
C SER A 177 -17.14 11.87 -1.42
N ALA A 178 -17.19 13.18 -1.20
CA ALA A 178 -18.31 14.01 -1.59
C ALA A 178 -17.83 15.41 -2.01
N VAL A 179 -18.65 16.11 -2.77
CA VAL A 179 -18.37 17.51 -3.16
C VAL A 179 -19.40 18.42 -2.54
N ALA A 180 -18.93 19.35 -1.71
CA ALA A 180 -19.77 20.35 -1.04
C ALA A 180 -19.87 21.64 -1.85
N ASP A 181 -21.08 22.20 -1.96
CA ASP A 181 -21.30 23.55 -2.47
C ASP A 181 -21.03 24.57 -1.34
N ILE A 182 -19.87 25.21 -1.36
CA ILE A 182 -19.48 26.24 -0.41
C ILE A 182 -20.00 27.59 -0.89
N LYS A 183 -20.64 28.34 -0.01
CA LYS A 183 -21.08 29.72 -0.26
C LYS A 183 -20.04 30.72 0.24
N GLU A 184 -20.06 31.92 -0.29
CA GLU A 184 -19.32 33.05 0.29
C GLU A 184 -19.85 33.37 1.69
N GLY A 185 -18.95 33.72 2.64
CA GLY A 185 -19.29 33.96 4.02
C GLY A 185 -19.38 32.68 4.85
N ALA A 186 -20.28 32.67 5.82
CA ALA A 186 -20.42 31.61 6.81
C ALA A 186 -20.96 30.30 6.24
N ASN A 187 -20.31 29.21 6.55
CA ASN A 187 -20.67 27.85 6.18
C ASN A 187 -20.64 26.94 7.43
N GLU A 188 -21.36 25.84 7.38
CA GLU A 188 -21.33 24.81 8.42
C GLU A 188 -21.24 23.41 7.82
N ILE A 189 -20.59 22.52 8.54
CA ILE A 189 -20.56 21.08 8.27
C ILE A 189 -21.08 20.32 9.50
N LEU A 190 -21.95 19.35 9.26
CA LEU A 190 -22.47 18.43 10.27
C LEU A 190 -22.21 17.00 9.79
N ILE A 191 -21.50 16.22 10.62
CA ILE A 191 -21.20 14.82 10.36
C ILE A 191 -21.94 13.97 11.40
N LYS A 192 -22.73 13.03 10.94
CA LYS A 192 -23.39 12.01 11.74
C LYS A 192 -22.63 10.70 11.60
N VAL A 193 -22.22 10.10 12.72
CA VAL A 193 -21.55 8.81 12.72
C VAL A 193 -22.33 7.85 13.60
N CYS A 194 -22.73 6.72 13.03
CA CYS A 194 -23.48 5.69 13.71
C CYS A 194 -22.60 4.45 13.94
N GLN A 195 -22.70 3.89 15.14
CA GLN A 195 -22.03 2.66 15.55
C GLN A 195 -23.07 1.55 15.72
N GLU A 196 -22.76 0.34 15.24
CA GLU A 196 -23.48 -0.88 15.58
C GLU A 196 -22.89 -1.53 16.83
N ALA A 197 -21.62 -1.93 16.75
CA ALA A 197 -20.86 -2.56 17.83
C ALA A 197 -19.36 -2.47 17.57
N GLY A 198 -18.54 -2.65 18.59
CA GLY A 198 -17.08 -2.66 18.47
C GLY A 198 -16.46 -1.29 18.62
N GLU A 199 -15.53 -0.96 17.72
CA GLU A 199 -14.90 0.36 17.69
C GLU A 199 -15.86 1.42 17.15
N TRP A 200 -15.56 2.67 17.41
CA TRP A 200 -16.32 3.81 16.92
C TRP A 200 -15.37 4.92 16.53
N ALA A 201 -15.26 5.21 15.25
CA ALA A 201 -14.26 6.15 14.76
C ALA A 201 -14.72 6.88 13.48
N VAL A 202 -14.07 8.00 13.21
CA VAL A 202 -14.33 8.82 12.02
C VAL A 202 -13.04 9.42 11.47
N TYR A 203 -12.99 9.57 10.17
CA TYR A 203 -12.02 10.35 9.42
C TYR A 203 -12.74 11.41 8.59
N ALA A 204 -12.19 12.63 8.54
CA ALA A 204 -12.65 13.70 7.67
C ALA A 204 -11.47 14.58 7.23
N ASN A 205 -11.45 14.99 5.96
CA ASN A 205 -10.44 15.90 5.43
C ASN A 205 -10.96 16.66 4.19
N PRO A 206 -10.64 17.96 4.02
CA PRO A 206 -10.86 18.65 2.77
C PRO A 206 -9.78 18.29 1.73
N GLU A 207 -10.19 18.17 0.48
CA GLU A 207 -9.32 17.95 -0.69
C GLU A 207 -9.18 19.21 -1.55
N LEU A 208 -8.25 19.19 -2.52
CA LEU A 208 -7.99 20.36 -3.36
C LEU A 208 -9.10 20.58 -4.40
N PRO A 209 -9.80 21.73 -4.38
CA PRO A 209 -10.84 22.08 -5.37
C PRO A 209 -10.21 22.48 -6.73
N GLU A 210 -11.05 22.54 -7.78
CA GLU A 210 -10.62 22.89 -9.14
C GLU A 210 -9.99 24.28 -9.26
N ILE A 211 -10.31 25.20 -8.35
CA ILE A 211 -9.74 26.55 -8.32
C ILE A 211 -8.26 26.58 -7.88
N VAL A 212 -7.74 25.51 -7.35
CA VAL A 212 -6.31 25.34 -7.11
C VAL A 212 -5.63 24.92 -8.43
N PRO A 213 -4.48 25.52 -8.81
CA PRO A 213 -3.82 25.19 -10.06
C PRO A 213 -3.64 23.69 -10.28
N ALA A 214 -3.87 23.24 -11.50
CA ALA A 214 -3.75 21.82 -11.84
C ALA A 214 -2.35 21.24 -11.57
N THR A 215 -1.30 22.06 -11.71
CA THR A 215 0.07 21.70 -11.38
C THR A 215 0.26 21.35 -9.90
N VAL A 216 -0.40 22.11 -9.01
CA VAL A 216 -0.38 21.85 -7.55
C VAL A 216 -1.14 20.58 -7.22
N ARG A 217 -2.31 20.37 -7.85
CA ARG A 217 -3.07 19.11 -7.67
C ARG A 217 -2.30 17.91 -8.17
N LYS A 218 -1.77 17.96 -9.40
CA LYS A 218 -0.93 16.89 -9.97
C LYS A 218 0.25 16.55 -9.05
N ARG A 219 0.83 17.55 -8.40
CA ARG A 219 1.92 17.35 -7.47
C ARG A 219 1.45 16.65 -6.19
N LEU A 220 0.30 17.08 -5.62
CA LEU A 220 -0.28 16.40 -4.47
C LEU A 220 -0.64 14.94 -4.79
N ASP A 221 -1.30 14.71 -5.95
CA ASP A 221 -1.68 13.38 -6.41
C ASP A 221 -0.45 12.50 -6.67
N ARG A 222 0.63 13.11 -7.07
CA ARG A 222 1.92 12.47 -7.24
C ARG A 222 2.52 12.02 -5.92
N ASP A 223 2.69 12.97 -5.00
CA ASP A 223 3.40 12.74 -3.75
C ASP A 223 2.56 11.88 -2.78
N PHE A 224 1.24 11.96 -2.92
CA PHE A 224 0.25 11.25 -2.13
C PHE A 224 -0.94 10.84 -3.02
N PRO A 225 -0.84 9.74 -3.77
CA PRO A 225 -1.89 9.31 -4.70
C PRO A 225 -3.26 9.26 -4.01
N PRO A 226 -4.32 9.81 -4.64
CA PRO A 226 -5.66 9.72 -4.10
C PRO A 226 -6.14 8.28 -4.08
N LYS A 227 -7.02 7.97 -3.13
CA LYS A 227 -7.73 6.70 -3.07
C LYS A 227 -9.11 6.87 -3.73
N GLY A 228 -9.71 5.77 -4.16
CA GLY A 228 -11.07 5.79 -4.73
C GLY A 228 -11.11 6.14 -6.23
N GLU A 229 -11.86 7.19 -6.63
CA GLU A 229 -12.13 7.49 -8.06
C GLU A 229 -10.88 7.71 -8.92
N ALA A 230 -9.82 8.28 -8.37
CA ALA A 230 -8.57 8.47 -9.13
C ALA A 230 -7.82 7.14 -9.33
N ALA A 231 -7.89 6.22 -8.37
CA ALA A 231 -7.41 4.86 -8.57
C ALA A 231 -8.23 4.13 -9.65
N VAL A 232 -9.54 4.38 -9.71
CA VAL A 232 -10.44 3.89 -10.79
C VAL A 232 -10.08 4.52 -12.14
N ALA A 233 -9.73 5.80 -12.19
CA ALA A 233 -9.31 6.47 -13.43
C ALA A 233 -7.96 5.94 -13.94
N ALA A 234 -6.99 5.75 -13.04
CA ALA A 234 -5.72 5.09 -13.37
C ALA A 234 -5.95 3.66 -13.86
N ALA A 235 -6.81 2.91 -13.18
CA ALA A 235 -7.19 1.56 -13.57
C ALA A 235 -7.80 1.47 -14.99
N LYS A 236 -8.53 2.49 -15.46
CA LYS A 236 -9.06 2.54 -16.84
C LYS A 236 -7.95 2.68 -17.87
N GLY A 237 -6.89 3.42 -17.61
CA GLY A 237 -5.72 3.50 -18.50
C GLY A 237 -4.99 2.15 -18.60
N GLU A 238 -4.78 1.50 -17.47
CA GLU A 238 -4.14 0.18 -17.38
C GLU A 238 -4.97 -0.93 -18.08
N GLU A 239 -6.31 -0.82 -18.04
CA GLU A 239 -7.24 -1.79 -18.64
C GLU A 239 -7.06 -1.96 -20.15
N LEU A 240 -6.56 -0.94 -20.86
CA LEU A 240 -6.23 -1.02 -22.29
C LEU A 240 -5.12 -2.05 -22.57
N HIS A 241 -4.24 -2.26 -21.62
CA HIS A 241 -3.05 -3.10 -21.71
C HIS A 241 -3.19 -4.41 -20.93
N TYR A 242 -3.81 -4.34 -19.78
CA TYR A 242 -3.96 -5.44 -18.81
C TYR A 242 -5.39 -5.52 -18.29
N ARG A 243 -6.22 -6.29 -18.99
CA ARG A 243 -7.64 -6.45 -18.64
C ARG A 243 -7.81 -7.33 -17.40
N VAL A 244 -8.69 -6.90 -16.48
CA VAL A 244 -9.06 -7.70 -15.31
C VAL A 244 -10.31 -8.52 -15.61
N VAL A 245 -10.22 -9.83 -15.36
CA VAL A 245 -11.31 -10.79 -15.49
C VAL A 245 -11.63 -11.38 -14.12
N THR A 246 -12.87 -11.24 -13.66
CA THR A 246 -13.32 -11.80 -12.39
C THR A 246 -13.80 -13.24 -12.61
N ILE A 247 -13.29 -14.16 -11.79
CA ILE A 247 -13.71 -15.56 -11.79
C ILE A 247 -14.92 -15.70 -10.88
N PRO A 248 -16.07 -16.21 -11.36
CA PRO A 248 -17.24 -16.46 -10.53
C PRO A 248 -16.94 -17.53 -9.47
N LEU A 249 -17.45 -17.32 -8.26
CA LEU A 249 -17.30 -18.27 -7.17
C LEU A 249 -18.60 -19.05 -6.93
N PRO A 250 -18.54 -20.36 -6.58
CA PRO A 250 -19.69 -21.09 -6.08
C PRO A 250 -20.31 -20.42 -4.86
N ALA A 251 -21.61 -20.57 -4.65
CA ALA A 251 -22.33 -19.91 -3.56
C ALA A 251 -21.85 -20.34 -2.15
N ASP A 252 -21.31 -21.54 -2.03
CA ASP A 252 -20.76 -22.11 -0.79
C ASP A 252 -19.23 -21.85 -0.63
N CYS A 253 -18.60 -21.15 -1.57
CA CYS A 253 -17.16 -20.87 -1.56
C CYS A 253 -16.86 -19.49 -0.97
N VAL A 254 -16.20 -19.47 0.19
CA VAL A 254 -15.62 -18.26 0.78
C VAL A 254 -14.12 -18.28 0.49
N LEU A 255 -13.73 -17.76 -0.69
CA LEU A 255 -12.37 -17.86 -1.22
C LEU A 255 -11.46 -16.75 -0.66
N GLU A 256 -11.20 -16.78 0.64
CA GLU A 256 -10.17 -15.96 1.31
C GLU A 256 -8.78 -16.54 1.00
N VAL A 257 -8.20 -16.18 -0.13
CA VAL A 257 -7.01 -16.84 -0.67
C VAL A 257 -5.79 -16.68 0.22
N GLY A 258 -5.19 -17.80 0.61
CA GLY A 258 -3.91 -17.90 1.32
C GLY A 258 -2.74 -18.33 0.44
N GLY A 259 -2.98 -19.10 -0.61
CA GLY A 259 -1.99 -19.60 -1.56
C GLY A 259 -2.59 -19.94 -2.91
N LEU A 260 -1.80 -19.82 -3.98
CA LEU A 260 -2.13 -20.22 -5.35
C LEU A 260 -1.01 -21.09 -5.92
N ALA A 261 -1.34 -22.19 -6.57
CA ALA A 261 -0.36 -22.98 -7.31
C ALA A 261 -1.04 -23.75 -8.46
N PHE A 262 -0.41 -23.74 -9.63
CA PHE A 262 -0.86 -24.54 -10.78
C PHE A 262 -0.42 -25.99 -10.64
N ARG A 263 -1.30 -26.92 -10.96
CA ARG A 263 -0.97 -28.32 -11.18
C ARG A 263 -0.37 -28.52 -12.59
N PRO A 264 0.38 -29.62 -12.82
CA PRO A 264 0.92 -29.93 -14.14
C PRO A 264 -0.14 -30.11 -15.25
N ASP A 265 -1.39 -30.46 -14.86
CA ASP A 265 -2.53 -30.59 -15.77
C ASP A 265 -3.21 -29.25 -16.11
N GLY A 266 -2.64 -28.12 -15.66
CA GLY A 266 -3.15 -26.77 -15.92
C GLY A 266 -4.29 -26.31 -14.99
N LYS A 267 -4.78 -27.15 -14.10
CA LYS A 267 -5.74 -26.74 -13.06
C LYS A 267 -5.05 -25.88 -12.01
N LEU A 268 -5.78 -24.93 -11.42
CA LEU A 268 -5.26 -24.04 -10.37
C LEU A 268 -5.79 -24.48 -8.99
N LEU A 269 -4.88 -24.64 -8.04
CA LEU A 269 -5.23 -24.82 -6.63
C LEU A 269 -5.20 -23.48 -5.90
N ALA A 270 -6.21 -23.25 -5.06
CA ALA A 270 -6.29 -22.11 -4.17
C ALA A 270 -6.57 -22.57 -2.75
N CYS A 271 -5.62 -22.42 -1.82
CA CYS A 271 -5.91 -22.62 -0.41
C CYS A 271 -6.52 -21.39 0.22
N THR A 272 -7.36 -21.58 1.23
CA THR A 272 -8.04 -20.50 1.92
C THR A 272 -7.61 -20.40 3.37
N ARG A 273 -7.69 -19.19 3.90
CA ARG A 273 -7.48 -18.92 5.33
C ARG A 273 -8.52 -19.61 6.23
N ARG A 274 -9.60 -20.15 5.64
CA ARG A 274 -10.60 -20.97 6.35
C ARG A 274 -10.26 -22.46 6.41
N GLY A 275 -9.13 -22.86 5.79
CA GLY A 275 -8.64 -24.23 5.83
C GLY A 275 -9.21 -25.14 4.74
N GLU A 276 -9.73 -24.58 3.68
CA GLU A 276 -10.15 -25.31 2.48
C GLU A 276 -9.12 -25.14 1.36
N ILE A 277 -9.01 -26.12 0.49
CA ILE A 277 -8.28 -26.05 -0.76
C ILE A 277 -9.25 -26.32 -1.90
N TRP A 278 -9.37 -25.36 -2.80
CA TRP A 278 -10.24 -25.44 -3.97
C TRP A 278 -9.44 -25.73 -5.23
N LEU A 279 -9.93 -26.66 -6.04
CA LEU A 279 -9.39 -26.95 -7.37
C LEU A 279 -10.24 -26.23 -8.42
N ILE A 280 -9.60 -25.41 -9.23
CA ILE A 280 -10.21 -24.55 -10.24
C ILE A 280 -9.89 -25.18 -11.61
N HIS A 281 -10.93 -25.67 -12.26
CA HIS A 281 -10.87 -26.28 -13.58
C HIS A 281 -11.02 -25.20 -14.67
N ASN A 282 -10.29 -25.32 -15.75
CA ASN A 282 -10.27 -24.38 -16.87
C ASN A 282 -10.07 -22.90 -16.43
N PRO A 283 -9.07 -22.60 -15.58
CA PRO A 283 -8.95 -21.27 -14.95
C PRO A 283 -8.73 -20.16 -15.99
N THR A 284 -8.22 -20.46 -17.18
CA THR A 284 -7.96 -19.53 -18.28
C THR A 284 -9.05 -19.51 -19.36
N ALA A 285 -10.23 -20.15 -19.12
CA ALA A 285 -11.34 -20.15 -20.08
C ALA A 285 -11.69 -18.72 -20.52
N ASP A 286 -11.96 -18.52 -21.82
CA ASP A 286 -12.32 -17.22 -22.39
C ASP A 286 -13.56 -16.64 -21.74
N ASN A 287 -14.60 -17.46 -21.56
CA ASN A 287 -15.78 -17.11 -20.77
C ASN A 287 -15.57 -17.53 -19.32
N PRO A 288 -15.47 -16.61 -18.37
CA PRO A 288 -15.28 -16.92 -16.95
C PRO A 288 -16.38 -17.82 -16.35
N ALA A 289 -17.58 -17.86 -16.94
CA ALA A 289 -18.66 -18.73 -16.50
C ALA A 289 -18.38 -20.24 -16.74
N ASP A 290 -17.42 -20.57 -17.62
CA ASP A 290 -17.01 -21.96 -17.89
C ASP A 290 -15.96 -22.47 -16.88
N VAL A 291 -15.45 -21.60 -16.02
CA VAL A 291 -14.58 -21.97 -14.90
C VAL A 291 -15.39 -22.71 -13.83
N LYS A 292 -14.98 -23.92 -13.48
CA LYS A 292 -15.61 -24.69 -12.43
C LYS A 292 -14.68 -24.85 -11.23
N MET A 293 -15.25 -24.93 -10.05
CA MET A 293 -14.47 -25.09 -8.82
C MET A 293 -15.02 -26.29 -8.02
N THR A 294 -14.10 -27.13 -7.57
CA THR A 294 -14.40 -28.28 -6.68
C THR A 294 -13.51 -28.22 -5.44
N LYS A 295 -13.97 -28.79 -4.32
CA LYS A 295 -13.18 -28.82 -3.10
C LYS A 295 -12.20 -29.99 -3.18
N TYR A 296 -10.89 -29.67 -3.12
CA TYR A 296 -9.78 -30.63 -3.15
C TYR A 296 -9.47 -31.19 -1.76
N ALA A 297 -9.47 -30.32 -0.73
CA ALA A 297 -9.20 -30.70 0.65
C ALA A 297 -9.85 -29.71 1.63
N SER A 298 -9.96 -30.11 2.91
CA SER A 298 -10.41 -29.25 4.00
C SER A 298 -9.77 -29.66 5.33
N GLY A 299 -9.94 -28.84 6.38
CA GLY A 299 -9.42 -29.12 7.71
C GLY A 299 -8.03 -28.53 7.98
N MET A 300 -7.52 -27.65 7.08
CA MET A 300 -6.23 -26.99 7.28
C MET A 300 -6.33 -25.87 8.32
N HIS A 301 -5.30 -25.70 9.14
CA HIS A 301 -5.20 -24.61 10.11
C HIS A 301 -4.63 -23.36 9.47
N GLU A 302 -5.48 -22.54 8.84
CA GLU A 302 -5.15 -21.27 8.19
C GLU A 302 -4.01 -21.40 7.16
N ALA A 303 -4.32 -22.07 6.05
CA ALA A 303 -3.38 -22.32 4.96
C ALA A 303 -2.97 -21.02 4.26
N LEU A 304 -1.66 -20.75 4.16
CA LEU A 304 -1.11 -19.49 3.66
C LEU A 304 -0.03 -19.69 2.58
N GLY A 305 -0.09 -20.80 1.89
CA GLY A 305 0.72 -21.06 0.71
C GLY A 305 0.68 -22.50 0.27
N LEU A 306 0.96 -22.71 -1.00
CA LEU A 306 0.93 -24.00 -1.70
C LEU A 306 2.18 -24.19 -2.53
N TYR A 307 2.65 -25.42 -2.63
CA TYR A 307 3.60 -25.88 -3.62
C TYR A 307 3.10 -27.20 -4.23
N VAL A 308 3.17 -27.35 -5.54
CA VAL A 308 2.74 -28.55 -6.26
C VAL A 308 3.92 -29.20 -6.93
N GLU A 309 4.13 -30.49 -6.68
CA GLU A 309 5.16 -31.30 -7.36
C GLU A 309 4.72 -31.73 -8.76
N ALA A 310 5.70 -32.16 -9.57
CA ALA A 310 5.45 -32.69 -10.90
C ALA A 310 4.53 -33.94 -10.91
N ASN A 311 4.51 -34.71 -9.83
CA ASN A 311 3.60 -35.85 -9.62
C ASN A 311 2.25 -35.45 -9.02
N SER A 312 1.92 -34.16 -9.01
CA SER A 312 0.70 -33.57 -8.45
C SER A 312 0.54 -33.66 -6.92
N ALA A 313 1.53 -34.12 -6.16
CA ALA A 313 1.50 -34.01 -4.71
C ALA A 313 1.52 -32.52 -4.30
N VAL A 314 0.68 -32.16 -3.33
CA VAL A 314 0.48 -30.80 -2.88
C VAL A 314 1.08 -30.61 -1.49
N TYR A 315 1.95 -29.61 -1.34
CA TYR A 315 2.44 -29.19 -0.03
C TYR A 315 1.73 -27.92 0.37
N VAL A 316 1.18 -27.90 1.57
CA VAL A 316 0.48 -26.75 2.14
C VAL A 316 1.17 -26.30 3.42
N ILE A 317 1.46 -25.00 3.51
CA ILE A 317 1.92 -24.42 4.75
C ILE A 317 0.72 -23.97 5.59
N GLN A 318 0.69 -24.44 6.82
CA GLN A 318 -0.28 -24.09 7.85
C GLN A 318 0.45 -23.37 9.00
N ARG A 319 -0.29 -22.77 9.95
CA ARG A 319 0.32 -22.16 11.13
C ARG A 319 1.30 -23.07 11.87
N PRO A 320 0.92 -24.34 12.20
CA PRO A 320 1.76 -25.23 12.99
C PRO A 320 2.70 -26.12 12.18
N GLU A 321 2.45 -26.34 10.87
CA GLU A 321 3.16 -27.36 10.14
C GLU A 321 3.19 -27.18 8.62
N LEU A 322 4.11 -27.89 7.97
CA LEU A 322 4.11 -28.19 6.55
C LEU A 322 3.48 -29.58 6.35
N THR A 323 2.39 -29.64 5.59
CA THR A 323 1.63 -30.87 5.32
C THR A 323 1.71 -31.23 3.84
N LYS A 324 1.93 -32.51 3.54
CA LYS A 324 1.81 -33.08 2.19
C LYS A 324 0.43 -33.70 2.01
N LEU A 325 -0.22 -33.37 0.91
CA LEU A 325 -1.51 -33.91 0.49
C LEU A 325 -1.32 -34.73 -0.78
N THR A 326 -1.97 -35.88 -0.85
CA THR A 326 -1.94 -36.75 -2.03
C THR A 326 -3.36 -37.21 -2.33
N ASP A 327 -3.72 -37.13 -3.59
CA ASP A 327 -4.88 -37.79 -4.19
C ASP A 327 -4.38 -39.16 -4.72
N THR A 328 -4.78 -40.24 -4.08
CA THR A 328 -4.24 -41.60 -4.38
C THR A 328 -5.12 -42.39 -5.33
N ASP A 329 -6.38 -42.01 -5.49
CA ASP A 329 -7.34 -42.69 -6.38
C ASP A 329 -7.68 -41.90 -7.63
N GLY A 330 -7.23 -40.62 -7.72
CA GLY A 330 -7.35 -39.79 -8.92
C GLY A 330 -8.72 -39.11 -9.09
N ASP A 331 -9.48 -38.93 -8.00
CA ASP A 331 -10.81 -38.31 -8.01
C ASP A 331 -10.77 -36.79 -7.89
N ASP A 332 -9.58 -36.17 -7.95
CA ASP A 332 -9.34 -34.76 -7.73
C ASP A 332 -9.62 -34.28 -6.28
N LYS A 333 -9.51 -35.20 -5.29
CA LYS A 333 -9.55 -34.90 -3.86
C LYS A 333 -8.37 -35.53 -3.14
N ALA A 334 -7.86 -34.83 -2.12
CA ALA A 334 -6.83 -35.41 -1.26
C ALA A 334 -7.43 -36.37 -0.26
N ASP A 335 -6.94 -37.59 -0.26
CA ASP A 335 -7.31 -38.67 0.66
C ASP A 335 -6.20 -39.03 1.66
N GLN A 336 -4.95 -38.60 1.37
CA GLN A 336 -3.82 -38.81 2.26
C GLN A 336 -3.23 -37.46 2.71
N PHE A 337 -3.05 -37.33 4.03
CA PHE A 337 -2.51 -36.15 4.71
C PHE A 337 -1.29 -36.59 5.53
N GLN A 338 -0.13 -36.03 5.23
CA GLN A 338 1.11 -36.38 5.91
C GLN A 338 1.80 -35.11 6.43
N THR A 339 2.02 -35.03 7.74
CA THR A 339 2.88 -34.01 8.33
C THR A 339 4.32 -34.21 7.86
N VAL A 340 4.89 -33.20 7.20
CA VAL A 340 6.29 -33.18 6.76
C VAL A 340 7.18 -32.61 7.85
N CYS A 341 6.75 -31.49 8.45
CA CYS A 341 7.48 -30.82 9.52
C CYS A 341 6.56 -29.98 10.39
N ASP A 342 6.69 -30.11 11.72
CA ASP A 342 5.95 -29.40 12.76
C ASP A 342 6.87 -28.77 13.82
N LYS A 343 8.13 -28.49 13.48
CA LYS A 343 9.20 -28.17 14.45
C LYS A 343 9.27 -26.67 14.84
N TRP A 344 8.29 -25.85 14.46
CA TRP A 344 8.12 -24.50 14.98
C TRP A 344 6.85 -24.39 15.83
N GLY A 345 6.85 -23.40 16.74
CA GLY A 345 5.75 -23.25 17.67
C GLY A 345 4.68 -22.25 17.23
N VAL A 346 3.53 -22.36 17.90
CA VAL A 346 2.40 -21.42 17.84
C VAL A 346 1.97 -21.10 19.26
N SER A 347 1.86 -19.80 19.62
CA SER A 347 1.43 -19.37 20.96
C SER A 347 -0.05 -18.99 21.05
N GLY A 348 -0.77 -19.02 19.94
CA GLY A 348 -2.16 -18.56 19.86
C GLY A 348 -2.32 -17.08 19.50
N ASP A 349 -1.23 -16.34 19.32
CA ASP A 349 -1.30 -15.00 18.75
C ASP A 349 -1.76 -15.06 17.29
N TYR A 350 -2.76 -14.23 16.95
CA TYR A 350 -3.37 -14.33 15.62
C TYR A 350 -2.39 -13.99 14.48
N HIS A 351 -1.35 -13.20 14.77
CA HIS A 351 -0.36 -12.74 13.80
C HIS A 351 0.79 -13.76 13.56
N GLU A 352 0.86 -14.83 14.31
CA GLU A 352 1.87 -15.88 14.13
C GLU A 352 1.59 -16.74 12.89
N TYR A 353 1.58 -16.12 11.72
CA TYR A 353 1.42 -16.80 10.44
C TYR A 353 2.68 -17.58 10.05
N ALA A 354 2.53 -18.53 9.12
CA ALA A 354 3.61 -19.19 8.41
C ALA A 354 3.35 -19.07 6.90
N PHE A 355 4.33 -18.61 6.14
CA PHE A 355 4.22 -18.36 4.70
C PHE A 355 5.27 -19.11 3.89
N GLY A 356 4.99 -19.33 2.62
CA GLY A 356 5.72 -20.15 1.69
C GLY A 356 4.81 -21.31 1.23
N PRO A 357 5.35 -22.53 1.04
CA PRO A 357 6.77 -22.85 1.00
C PRO A 357 7.39 -22.50 -0.36
N ALA A 358 8.57 -21.91 -0.37
CA ALA A 358 9.43 -21.87 -1.56
C ALA A 358 10.31 -23.13 -1.58
N ARG A 359 10.59 -23.68 -2.78
CA ARG A 359 11.37 -24.91 -2.89
C ARG A 359 12.60 -24.72 -3.76
N ASP A 360 13.77 -25.17 -3.28
CA ASP A 360 15.01 -25.15 -4.05
C ASP A 360 15.14 -26.37 -4.98
N LYS A 361 16.20 -26.35 -5.81
CA LYS A 361 16.50 -27.44 -6.74
C LYS A 361 16.93 -28.74 -6.05
N GLN A 362 17.33 -28.68 -4.77
CA GLN A 362 17.67 -29.83 -3.92
C GLN A 362 16.44 -30.43 -3.22
N GLY A 363 15.28 -29.80 -3.37
CA GLY A 363 14.03 -30.24 -2.80
C GLY A 363 13.76 -29.71 -1.39
N ASN A 364 14.59 -28.82 -0.86
CA ASN A 364 14.35 -28.21 0.43
C ASN A 364 13.25 -27.14 0.35
N PHE A 365 12.45 -27.04 1.38
CA PHE A 365 11.43 -26.02 1.54
C PHE A 365 11.92 -24.87 2.43
N PHE A 366 11.60 -23.64 2.05
CA PHE A 366 11.88 -22.44 2.83
C PHE A 366 10.56 -21.82 3.28
N ILE A 367 10.44 -21.57 4.58
CA ILE A 367 9.21 -21.13 5.23
C ILE A 367 9.55 -19.94 6.11
N THR A 368 8.74 -18.89 6.02
CA THR A 368 8.88 -17.69 6.86
C THR A 368 7.83 -17.68 7.96
N LEU A 369 8.26 -17.33 9.17
CA LEU A 369 7.46 -17.39 10.40
C LEU A 369 7.28 -16.00 10.99
N ASN A 370 6.07 -15.47 10.98
CA ASN A 370 5.75 -14.15 11.53
C ASN A 370 5.94 -14.12 13.05
N VAL A 371 6.31 -12.94 13.56
CA VAL A 371 6.22 -12.67 15.01
C VAL A 371 4.77 -12.42 15.43
N GLY A 372 4.47 -12.56 16.71
CA GLY A 372 3.19 -12.14 17.29
C GLY A 372 2.96 -10.65 17.16
N PHE A 373 1.71 -10.21 17.23
CA PHE A 373 1.34 -8.80 17.16
C PHE A 373 1.51 -8.11 18.52
N GLY A 374 1.79 -6.79 18.49
CA GLY A 374 1.79 -5.96 19.69
C GLY A 374 3.12 -5.91 20.43
N GLY A 375 4.14 -5.37 19.79
CA GLY A 375 5.33 -4.91 20.47
C GLY A 375 6.62 -5.64 20.16
N GLY A 376 6.71 -6.33 19.07
CA GLY A 376 7.97 -6.76 18.48
C GLY A 376 8.85 -7.73 19.28
N HIS A 377 8.56 -7.94 20.55
CA HIS A 377 9.27 -8.82 21.45
C HIS A 377 8.56 -10.15 21.69
N GLN A 378 7.50 -10.41 20.94
CA GLN A 378 6.63 -11.54 21.17
C GLN A 378 6.94 -12.76 20.30
N ALA A 379 8.20 -13.10 20.10
CA ALA A 379 8.57 -14.43 19.61
C ALA A 379 8.50 -15.47 20.76
N LYS A 380 7.32 -15.61 21.39
CA LYS A 380 7.13 -16.57 22.50
C LYS A 380 7.23 -18.01 22.00
N ALA A 381 6.63 -18.28 20.85
CA ALA A 381 6.71 -19.59 20.22
C ALA A 381 8.06 -19.76 19.49
N PRO A 382 8.61 -20.97 19.44
CA PRO A 382 9.89 -21.24 18.78
C PRO A 382 9.93 -20.76 17.33
N TRP A 383 11.08 -20.19 16.96
CA TRP A 383 11.44 -19.75 15.61
C TRP A 383 10.58 -18.63 15.01
N ARG A 384 9.70 -18.00 15.76
CA ARG A 384 8.98 -16.81 15.26
C ARG A 384 9.96 -15.65 15.00
N GLY A 385 9.79 -14.99 13.83
CA GLY A 385 10.73 -14.00 13.32
C GLY A 385 11.92 -14.60 12.54
N TRP A 386 11.78 -15.85 12.07
CA TRP A 386 12.80 -16.58 11.32
C TRP A 386 12.29 -17.06 9.95
N CYS A 387 13.23 -17.28 9.05
CA CYS A 387 13.07 -18.22 7.95
C CYS A 387 13.68 -19.54 8.38
N VAL A 388 12.98 -20.64 8.15
CA VAL A 388 13.46 -22.00 8.38
C VAL A 388 13.55 -22.75 7.06
N LYS A 389 14.55 -23.65 6.96
CA LYS A 389 14.74 -24.57 5.86
C LYS A 389 14.32 -25.96 6.31
N VAL A 390 13.50 -26.65 5.51
CA VAL A 390 13.04 -28.01 5.77
C VAL A 390 13.50 -28.91 4.63
N SER A 391 14.31 -29.90 4.92
CA SER A 391 14.79 -30.88 3.94
C SER A 391 13.67 -31.84 3.51
N PRO A 392 13.83 -32.59 2.40
CA PRO A 392 12.83 -33.53 1.91
C PRO A 392 12.42 -34.61 2.91
N ASP A 393 13.31 -34.97 3.84
CA ASP A 393 13.04 -35.91 4.94
C ASP A 393 12.43 -35.26 6.18
N GLY A 394 12.06 -33.98 6.12
CA GLY A 394 11.37 -33.25 7.18
C GLY A 394 12.26 -32.65 8.26
N LYS A 395 13.60 -32.71 8.11
CA LYS A 395 14.51 -32.08 9.06
C LYS A 395 14.50 -30.56 8.88
N MET A 396 14.18 -29.84 9.97
CA MET A 396 14.19 -28.37 10.00
C MET A 396 15.55 -27.83 10.43
N GLU A 397 16.02 -26.78 9.74
CA GLU A 397 17.19 -25.99 10.08
C GLU A 397 16.86 -24.49 10.08
N PRO A 398 17.25 -23.72 11.12
CA PRO A 398 17.15 -22.27 11.10
C PRO A 398 18.02 -21.68 9.97
N PHE A 399 17.44 -20.80 9.15
CA PHE A 399 18.14 -20.28 7.97
C PHE A 399 18.54 -18.80 8.11
N ALA A 400 17.61 -17.92 8.48
CA ALA A 400 17.82 -16.49 8.64
C ALA A 400 16.86 -15.91 9.67
N TYR A 401 17.16 -14.73 10.21
CA TYR A 401 16.40 -14.18 11.35
C TYR A 401 16.20 -12.67 11.28
N GLY A 402 15.33 -12.16 12.15
CA GLY A 402 14.98 -10.74 12.18
C GLY A 402 13.88 -10.35 11.20
N LEU A 403 13.02 -11.29 10.79
CA LEU A 403 11.83 -11.07 10.01
C LEU A 403 10.69 -10.62 10.94
N ARG A 404 9.79 -9.76 10.43
CA ARG A 404 8.65 -9.30 11.22
C ARG A 404 7.34 -9.94 10.78
N SER A 405 6.89 -9.58 9.59
CA SER A 405 5.63 -10.03 8.97
C SER A 405 5.88 -10.39 7.52
N PRO A 406 6.72 -11.41 7.27
CA PRO A 406 7.10 -11.84 5.94
C PRO A 406 5.91 -12.50 5.24
N ASN A 407 5.18 -11.75 4.40
CA ASN A 407 4.00 -12.27 3.69
C ASN A 407 4.34 -12.80 2.31
N GLY A 408 5.26 -13.72 2.23
CA GLY A 408 5.60 -14.44 1.01
C GLY A 408 7.09 -14.51 0.74
N ILE A 409 7.51 -15.65 0.22
CA ILE A 409 8.90 -16.02 -0.07
C ILE A 409 8.93 -16.82 -1.36
N ASN A 410 9.90 -16.53 -2.25
CA ASN A 410 10.05 -17.26 -3.49
C ASN A 410 11.47 -17.19 -4.04
N PHE A 411 11.82 -18.11 -4.92
CA PHE A 411 13.05 -18.10 -5.67
C PHE A 411 12.93 -17.26 -6.94
N ALA A 412 13.94 -16.45 -7.21
CA ALA A 412 14.14 -15.83 -8.52
C ALA A 412 14.62 -16.87 -9.55
N PRO A 413 14.49 -16.59 -10.85
CA PRO A 413 14.93 -17.53 -11.90
C PRO A 413 16.42 -17.90 -11.84
N ASP A 414 17.26 -17.04 -11.28
CA ASP A 414 18.69 -17.29 -11.05
C ASP A 414 18.99 -18.19 -9.85
N GLY A 415 17.95 -18.55 -9.07
CA GLY A 415 18.05 -19.43 -7.89
C GLY A 415 18.30 -18.71 -6.58
N GLU A 416 18.32 -17.39 -6.56
CA GLU A 416 18.43 -16.59 -5.35
C GLU A 416 17.04 -16.45 -4.67
N LEU A 417 17.04 -16.39 -3.34
CA LEU A 417 15.83 -16.43 -2.53
C LEU A 417 15.45 -15.02 -2.06
N PHE A 418 14.18 -14.66 -2.23
CA PHE A 418 13.65 -13.35 -1.83
C PHE A 418 12.39 -13.48 -0.99
N TYR A 419 12.16 -12.50 -0.11
CA TYR A 419 10.92 -12.38 0.63
C TYR A 419 10.49 -10.91 0.75
N CYS A 420 9.19 -10.69 0.96
CA CYS A 420 8.66 -9.38 1.27
C CYS A 420 8.23 -9.30 2.74
N ASP A 421 8.51 -8.16 3.41
CA ASP A 421 8.19 -7.91 4.80
C ASP A 421 7.30 -6.67 4.96
N ASN A 422 6.27 -6.76 5.79
CA ASN A 422 5.29 -5.70 5.97
C ASN A 422 5.70 -4.72 7.06
N GLN A 423 5.29 -3.45 6.89
CA GLN A 423 5.48 -2.40 7.88
C GLN A 423 5.04 -2.84 9.27
N GLY A 424 5.79 -2.44 10.28
CA GLY A 424 5.50 -2.68 11.68
C GLY A 424 6.60 -2.16 12.59
N GLU A 425 6.66 -2.69 13.78
CA GLU A 425 7.76 -2.43 14.72
C GLU A 425 9.08 -2.87 14.06
N TRP A 426 10.12 -2.05 14.12
CA TRP A 426 11.43 -2.27 13.50
C TRP A 426 11.42 -2.38 11.97
N VAL A 427 10.27 -2.30 11.34
CA VAL A 427 10.07 -2.32 9.89
C VAL A 427 9.39 -1.03 9.47
N VAL A 428 10.17 -0.05 9.09
CA VAL A 428 9.75 1.34 8.88
C VAL A 428 8.69 1.48 7.81
N THR A 429 8.86 0.75 6.71
CA THR A 429 7.89 0.59 5.63
C THR A 429 8.05 -0.80 5.02
N ASN A 430 7.16 -1.16 4.10
CA ASN A 430 7.24 -2.44 3.40
C ASN A 430 8.53 -2.55 2.60
N LYS A 431 9.07 -3.74 2.52
CA LYS A 431 10.37 -3.97 1.91
C LYS A 431 10.50 -5.36 1.29
N MET A 432 11.38 -5.50 0.31
CA MET A 432 11.79 -6.78 -0.27
C MET A 432 13.27 -7.01 0.04
N HIS A 433 13.63 -8.22 0.42
CA HIS A 433 14.99 -8.61 0.73
C HIS A 433 15.45 -9.79 -0.11
N HIS A 434 16.73 -9.78 -0.46
CA HIS A 434 17.48 -10.97 -0.85
C HIS A 434 17.82 -11.76 0.42
N LEU A 435 17.25 -12.95 0.57
CA LEU A 435 17.35 -13.75 1.80
C LEU A 435 18.59 -14.68 1.77
N LYS A 436 19.51 -14.46 2.69
CA LYS A 436 20.77 -15.20 2.80
C LYS A 436 20.89 -15.91 4.14
N GLN A 437 21.52 -17.08 4.13
CA GLN A 437 21.76 -17.85 5.35
C GLN A 437 22.56 -17.07 6.38
N GLY A 438 22.10 -17.07 7.62
CA GLY A 438 22.79 -16.48 8.77
C GLY A 438 22.74 -14.96 8.83
N LYS A 439 21.95 -14.28 7.96
CA LYS A 439 21.81 -12.83 7.98
C LYS A 439 20.63 -12.38 8.84
N PHE A 440 20.76 -11.16 9.36
CA PHE A 440 19.77 -10.47 10.18
C PHE A 440 19.02 -9.41 9.36
N TYR A 441 17.69 -9.35 9.50
CA TYR A 441 16.81 -8.49 8.68
C TYR A 441 16.11 -7.38 9.45
N GLY A 442 16.51 -7.12 10.70
CA GLY A 442 16.20 -5.91 11.45
C GLY A 442 15.25 -6.08 12.64
N HIS A 443 14.33 -7.05 12.63
CA HIS A 443 13.36 -7.20 13.72
C HIS A 443 13.97 -7.97 14.91
N GLN A 444 13.91 -7.36 16.11
CA GLN A 444 14.62 -7.88 17.29
C GLN A 444 14.06 -9.18 17.87
N ALA A 445 12.75 -9.45 17.72
CA ALA A 445 12.14 -10.61 18.37
C ALA A 445 12.81 -11.94 17.98
N GLY A 446 13.28 -12.05 16.73
CA GLY A 446 14.01 -13.22 16.25
C GLY A 446 15.32 -13.52 16.98
N LEU A 447 15.95 -12.52 17.59
CA LEU A 447 17.20 -12.68 18.34
C LEU A 447 17.07 -13.63 19.52
N ARG A 448 15.88 -13.79 20.07
CA ARG A 448 15.58 -14.70 21.18
C ARG A 448 16.05 -16.14 20.91
N TRP A 449 15.93 -16.58 19.66
CA TRP A 449 16.23 -17.98 19.27
C TRP A 449 17.63 -18.18 18.69
N VAL A 450 18.45 -17.12 18.59
CA VAL A 450 19.82 -17.20 18.04
C VAL A 450 20.67 -18.18 18.80
N LYS A 451 20.58 -18.22 20.14
CA LYS A 451 21.33 -19.14 21.02
C LYS A 451 21.07 -20.63 20.72
N ASP A 452 19.88 -20.95 20.19
CA ASP A 452 19.45 -22.30 19.86
C ASP A 452 19.68 -22.64 18.37
N SER A 453 20.38 -21.77 17.64
CA SER A 453 20.65 -21.86 16.21
C SER A 453 22.15 -22.11 15.90
N PRO A 454 22.48 -22.50 14.67
CA PRO A 454 23.89 -22.57 14.20
C PRO A 454 24.62 -21.22 14.21
N PHE A 455 23.91 -20.13 14.50
CA PHE A 455 24.47 -18.78 14.55
C PHE A 455 24.76 -18.30 15.98
N ALA A 456 24.61 -19.17 16.97
CA ALA A 456 25.05 -18.92 18.35
C ALA A 456 26.52 -18.46 18.38
N GLY A 457 26.79 -17.35 19.06
CA GLY A 457 28.14 -16.75 19.13
C GLY A 457 28.55 -15.91 17.92
N LYS A 458 27.83 -15.93 16.80
CA LYS A 458 28.03 -15.00 15.66
C LYS A 458 27.39 -13.64 15.89
N VAL A 459 26.37 -13.58 16.71
CA VAL A 459 25.75 -12.34 17.16
C VAL A 459 26.47 -11.94 18.47
N PRO A 460 27.05 -10.73 18.56
CA PRO A 460 27.67 -10.29 19.79
C PRO A 460 26.71 -10.43 20.99
N GLU A 461 27.18 -10.94 22.10
CA GLU A 461 26.37 -11.17 23.30
C GLU A 461 25.67 -9.88 23.78
N THR A 462 26.34 -8.74 23.59
CA THR A 462 25.79 -7.41 23.85
C THR A 462 24.59 -7.07 22.95
N VAL A 463 24.51 -7.69 21.77
CA VAL A 463 23.37 -7.56 20.86
C VAL A 463 22.29 -8.57 21.23
N ALA A 464 22.67 -9.82 21.47
CA ALA A 464 21.74 -10.88 21.83
C ALA A 464 21.11 -10.67 23.22
N SER A 465 21.86 -10.12 24.18
CA SER A 465 21.41 -9.91 25.57
C SER A 465 20.94 -8.49 25.90
N GLY A 466 21.42 -7.48 25.17
CA GLY A 466 21.20 -6.08 25.53
C GLY A 466 20.31 -5.27 24.59
N MET A 467 19.97 -5.80 23.44
CA MET A 467 19.18 -5.05 22.44
C MET A 467 17.88 -5.73 22.09
N TRP A 468 17.72 -7.01 22.31
CA TRP A 468 16.36 -7.53 22.25
C TRP A 468 15.63 -6.99 23.47
N TYR A 469 14.46 -6.50 23.21
CA TYR A 469 13.61 -5.83 24.18
C TYR A 469 13.33 -6.78 25.36
N ASP A 470 13.98 -6.52 26.49
CA ASP A 470 13.73 -7.21 27.76
C ASP A 470 12.48 -6.67 28.49
N GLY A 471 11.72 -5.79 27.85
CA GLY A 471 10.57 -5.09 28.40
C GLY A 471 10.95 -3.74 29.05
N THR A 472 12.24 -3.35 29.06
CA THR A 472 12.64 -2.10 29.70
C THR A 472 12.72 -0.93 28.73
N GLN A 473 12.30 0.26 29.16
CA GLN A 473 12.35 1.50 28.41
C GLN A 473 13.79 1.96 28.07
N PRO A 474 14.81 1.75 28.92
CA PRO A 474 16.19 2.09 28.61
C PRO A 474 16.77 1.34 27.39
N ALA A 475 16.51 0.04 27.24
CA ALA A 475 16.96 -0.75 26.11
C ALA A 475 16.33 -0.26 24.80
N LEU A 476 15.03 0.02 24.83
CA LEU A 476 14.27 0.58 23.73
C LEU A 476 14.79 1.96 23.30
N LYS A 477 15.07 2.85 24.27
CA LYS A 477 15.63 4.17 23.99
C LYS A 477 16.99 4.07 23.31
N LYS A 478 17.89 3.22 23.81
CA LYS A 478 19.23 3.01 23.23
C LYS A 478 19.16 2.55 21.77
N TRP A 479 18.26 1.63 21.47
CA TRP A 479 18.01 1.20 20.08
C TRP A 479 17.52 2.35 19.19
N ASN A 480 16.54 3.08 19.64
CA ASN A 480 15.98 4.20 18.89
C ASN A 480 17.02 5.30 18.65
N ASP A 481 17.86 5.59 19.62
CA ASP A 481 18.95 6.57 19.49
C ASP A 481 19.96 6.12 18.45
N LEU A 482 20.33 4.82 18.41
CA LEU A 482 21.19 4.25 17.36
C LEU A 482 20.54 4.35 15.96
N GLY A 483 19.27 3.98 15.83
CA GLY A 483 18.55 4.06 14.57
C GLY A 483 18.45 5.47 13.99
N ARG A 484 18.39 6.48 14.85
CA ARG A 484 18.36 7.91 14.43
C ARG A 484 19.68 8.43 13.89
N THR A 485 20.80 7.83 14.30
CA THR A 485 22.14 8.30 13.92
C THR A 485 22.74 7.55 12.73
N LEU A 486 22.17 6.42 12.37
CA LEU A 486 22.71 5.54 11.34
C LEU A 486 21.74 5.36 10.18
N PRO A 487 22.18 5.64 8.95
CA PRO A 487 21.41 5.26 7.76
C PRO A 487 21.29 3.73 7.69
N TRP A 488 20.14 3.24 7.24
CA TRP A 488 19.82 1.80 7.16
C TRP A 488 20.81 0.93 6.35
N VAL A 489 21.66 1.55 5.51
CA VAL A 489 22.68 0.87 4.68
C VAL A 489 24.03 0.74 5.35
N ARG A 490 24.30 1.48 6.40
CA ARG A 490 25.58 1.26 7.10
C ARG A 490 25.45 0.05 8.01
N PRO A 491 26.41 -0.88 7.95
CA PRO A 491 26.49 -1.89 8.98
C PRO A 491 26.49 -1.15 10.30
N VAL A 492 25.40 -1.26 11.03
CA VAL A 492 25.38 -0.82 12.41
C VAL A 492 26.50 -1.59 13.08
N PRO A 493 27.49 -0.94 13.72
CA PRO A 493 28.61 -1.68 14.35
C PRO A 493 28.14 -2.77 15.30
N VAL A 494 26.87 -2.68 15.74
CA VAL A 494 26.20 -3.58 16.67
C VAL A 494 25.57 -4.79 15.96
N TYR A 495 25.29 -4.70 14.64
CA TYR A 495 24.68 -5.77 13.84
C TYR A 495 25.50 -5.98 12.55
N PRO A 496 26.66 -6.63 12.63
CA PRO A 496 27.52 -6.81 11.46
C PRO A 496 26.85 -7.61 10.33
N ASP A 497 25.85 -8.43 10.67
CA ASP A 497 25.12 -9.28 9.74
C ASP A 497 23.79 -8.66 9.25
N LEU A 498 23.48 -7.39 9.60
CA LEU A 498 22.29 -6.70 9.09
C LEU A 498 22.39 -6.53 7.57
N ASP A 499 21.46 -7.13 6.87
CA ASP A 499 21.38 -7.06 5.41
C ASP A 499 20.30 -6.05 4.98
N PRO A 500 20.64 -5.05 4.14
CA PRO A 500 19.66 -4.04 3.72
C PRO A 500 18.65 -4.62 2.75
N PRO A 501 17.43 -4.05 2.67
CA PRO A 501 16.47 -4.46 1.65
C PRO A 501 16.95 -4.08 0.25
N CYS A 502 16.68 -4.94 -0.72
CA CYS A 502 16.95 -4.63 -2.12
C CYS A 502 15.93 -3.64 -2.69
N ILE A 503 14.70 -3.62 -2.13
CA ILE A 503 13.64 -2.66 -2.47
C ILE A 503 12.97 -2.18 -1.20
N TRP A 504 12.82 -0.87 -1.07
CA TRP A 504 11.86 -0.23 -0.20
C TRP A 504 10.59 0.12 -1.00
N PHE A 505 9.42 -0.28 -0.50
CA PHE A 505 8.13 0.16 -1.05
C PHE A 505 7.64 1.36 -0.23
N PRO A 506 7.66 2.59 -0.75
CA PRO A 506 7.21 3.76 -0.01
C PRO A 506 5.76 3.62 0.44
N TYR A 507 5.52 3.83 1.75
CA TYR A 507 4.23 3.57 2.36
C TYR A 507 3.12 4.44 1.75
N GLY A 508 2.03 3.81 1.36
CA GLY A 508 0.85 4.46 0.78
C GLY A 508 0.99 4.83 -0.70
N ARG A 509 2.20 5.09 -1.20
CA ARG A 509 2.45 5.36 -2.64
C ARG A 509 2.65 4.06 -3.41
N MET A 510 3.40 3.12 -2.83
CA MET A 510 3.62 1.80 -3.42
C MET A 510 2.96 0.71 -2.58
N GLY A 511 3.52 0.34 -1.43
CA GLY A 511 3.04 -0.78 -0.61
C GLY A 511 2.44 -0.35 0.72
N LYS A 512 1.44 -1.11 1.19
CA LYS A 512 0.91 -1.08 2.57
C LYS A 512 0.93 -2.44 3.24
N SER A 513 0.71 -3.51 2.47
CA SER A 513 0.76 -4.91 2.90
C SER A 513 1.23 -5.73 1.72
N VAL A 514 2.52 -5.59 1.39
CA VAL A 514 3.15 -6.30 0.27
C VAL A 514 3.14 -7.81 0.49
N THR A 515 3.02 -8.54 -0.59
CA THR A 515 2.86 -9.99 -0.55
C THR A 515 4.01 -10.72 -1.26
N GLU A 516 3.76 -11.91 -1.77
CA GLU A 516 4.77 -12.77 -2.36
C GLU A 516 5.42 -12.17 -3.61
N PRO A 517 6.77 -12.20 -3.73
CA PRO A 517 7.45 -11.85 -4.96
C PRO A 517 7.35 -12.99 -5.98
N VAL A 518 6.86 -12.71 -7.19
CA VAL A 518 6.71 -13.70 -8.27
C VAL A 518 7.30 -13.17 -9.56
N TRP A 519 8.20 -13.90 -10.19
CA TRP A 519 8.87 -13.48 -11.42
C TRP A 519 8.09 -13.88 -12.66
N ASP A 520 8.04 -12.98 -13.65
CA ASP A 520 7.53 -13.27 -14.97
C ASP A 520 8.52 -14.15 -15.74
N THR A 521 8.25 -15.43 -15.81
CA THR A 521 8.98 -16.42 -16.60
C THR A 521 8.24 -16.80 -17.89
N THR A 522 7.27 -16.00 -18.32
CA THR A 522 6.41 -16.31 -19.48
C THR A 522 7.10 -16.13 -20.83
N GLY A 523 8.30 -15.55 -20.83
CA GLY A 523 9.04 -15.27 -22.07
C GLY A 523 8.40 -14.19 -22.95
N GLY A 524 7.71 -13.24 -22.33
CA GLY A 524 7.05 -12.11 -22.99
C GLY A 524 5.58 -12.36 -23.38
N LYS A 525 5.01 -13.50 -23.05
CA LYS A 525 3.58 -13.77 -23.29
C LYS A 525 2.66 -12.90 -22.43
N PHE A 526 3.14 -12.43 -21.26
CA PHE A 526 2.45 -11.49 -20.39
C PHE A 526 2.81 -10.02 -20.68
N GLY A 527 3.46 -9.73 -21.81
CA GLY A 527 3.83 -8.37 -22.22
C GLY A 527 5.32 -8.07 -22.06
N PRO A 528 5.72 -6.78 -22.00
CA PRO A 528 7.12 -6.39 -22.18
C PRO A 528 8.01 -6.61 -20.94
N PHE A 529 7.47 -7.08 -19.80
CA PHE A 529 8.18 -7.11 -18.53
C PHE A 529 8.75 -8.49 -18.15
N ALA A 530 8.98 -9.34 -19.12
CA ALA A 530 9.57 -10.67 -18.90
C ALA A 530 10.86 -10.60 -18.07
N GLY A 531 11.00 -11.49 -17.10
CA GLY A 531 12.13 -11.55 -16.16
C GLY A 531 12.03 -10.60 -14.96
N GLN A 532 11.06 -9.69 -14.94
CA GLN A 532 10.83 -8.82 -13.78
C GLN A 532 9.97 -9.51 -12.72
N CYS A 533 10.03 -8.97 -11.49
CA CYS A 533 9.27 -9.48 -10.37
C CYS A 533 7.96 -8.69 -10.22
N PHE A 534 6.88 -9.38 -9.89
CA PHE A 534 5.59 -8.81 -9.55
C PHE A 534 5.29 -9.07 -8.08
N VAL A 535 4.64 -8.10 -7.42
CA VAL A 535 4.32 -8.15 -6.00
C VAL A 535 2.89 -7.63 -5.80
N GLY A 536 2.03 -8.40 -5.15
CA GLY A 536 0.71 -7.96 -4.76
C GLY A 536 0.73 -7.05 -3.53
N ASP A 537 -0.35 -6.31 -3.30
CA ASP A 537 -0.58 -5.59 -2.05
C ASP A 537 -2.00 -5.84 -1.54
N GLN A 538 -2.11 -6.36 -0.32
CA GLN A 538 -3.40 -6.71 0.26
C GLN A 538 -4.22 -5.48 0.62
N THR A 539 -3.62 -4.43 1.17
CA THR A 539 -4.36 -3.23 1.59
C THR A 539 -4.77 -2.38 0.38
N ASN A 540 -3.87 -2.12 -0.56
CA ASN A 540 -4.15 -1.23 -1.69
C ASN A 540 -4.94 -1.92 -2.83
N ALA A 541 -5.07 -3.26 -2.81
CA ALA A 541 -5.71 -4.05 -3.86
C ALA A 541 -5.07 -3.81 -5.23
N VAL A 542 -3.73 -3.88 -5.30
CA VAL A 542 -2.93 -3.62 -6.50
C VAL A 542 -1.89 -4.71 -6.71
N VAL A 543 -1.35 -4.76 -7.92
CA VAL A 543 -0.10 -5.45 -8.25
C VAL A 543 0.93 -4.40 -8.64
N MET A 544 2.13 -4.52 -8.10
CA MET A 544 3.29 -3.69 -8.39
C MET A 544 4.32 -4.49 -9.18
N ARG A 545 5.24 -3.80 -9.85
CA ARG A 545 6.33 -4.37 -10.60
C ARG A 545 7.68 -3.97 -9.97
N VAL A 546 8.64 -4.86 -9.98
CA VAL A 546 10.00 -4.66 -9.46
C VAL A 546 11.01 -5.07 -10.53
N ALA A 547 11.94 -4.19 -10.85
CA ALA A 547 13.09 -4.50 -11.66
C ALA A 547 14.36 -4.42 -10.79
N LEU A 548 15.04 -5.53 -10.64
CA LEU A 548 16.27 -5.66 -9.88
C LEU A 548 17.49 -5.61 -10.78
N GLU A 549 18.59 -5.09 -10.23
CA GLU A 549 19.92 -5.23 -10.80
C GLU A 549 20.93 -5.65 -9.71
N ARG A 550 22.10 -6.11 -10.13
CA ARG A 550 23.17 -6.53 -9.22
C ARG A 550 24.39 -5.63 -9.37
N VAL A 551 24.62 -4.76 -8.39
CA VAL A 551 25.75 -3.83 -8.37
C VAL A 551 26.76 -4.28 -7.31
N ASN A 552 28.01 -4.53 -7.68
CA ASN A 552 29.06 -5.05 -6.80
C ASN A 552 28.62 -6.31 -6.01
N GLY A 553 27.79 -7.16 -6.60
CA GLY A 553 27.29 -8.37 -5.96
C GLY A 553 26.07 -8.18 -5.04
N VAL A 554 25.57 -6.96 -4.87
CA VAL A 554 24.40 -6.63 -4.04
C VAL A 554 23.19 -6.36 -4.94
N TYR A 555 22.04 -6.96 -4.61
CA TYR A 555 20.78 -6.67 -5.28
C TYR A 555 20.20 -5.33 -4.81
N GLN A 556 19.76 -4.55 -5.77
CA GLN A 556 19.06 -3.28 -5.63
C GLN A 556 18.20 -3.03 -6.86
N GLY A 557 17.46 -1.95 -6.94
CA GLY A 557 16.66 -1.66 -8.12
C GLY A 557 15.46 -0.76 -7.83
N ALA A 558 14.48 -0.81 -8.72
CA ALA A 558 13.31 0.06 -8.66
C ALA A 558 11.99 -0.72 -8.55
N CYS A 559 11.01 -0.16 -7.85
CA CYS A 559 9.62 -0.58 -7.89
C CYS A 559 8.78 0.44 -8.66
N PHE A 560 7.74 -0.06 -9.33
CA PHE A 560 6.85 0.67 -10.23
C PHE A 560 5.40 0.29 -9.95
N PRO A 561 4.42 1.19 -10.16
CA PRO A 561 3.03 0.80 -10.29
C PRO A 561 2.86 -0.18 -11.46
N PHE A 562 1.81 -0.99 -11.43
CA PHE A 562 1.52 -1.90 -12.55
C PHE A 562 0.02 -2.03 -12.80
N ARG A 563 -0.75 -2.58 -11.85
CA ARG A 563 -2.20 -2.79 -12.04
C ARG A 563 -2.97 -2.48 -10.76
N ALA A 564 -3.80 -1.47 -10.83
CA ALA A 564 -4.71 -1.06 -9.76
C ALA A 564 -6.16 -1.52 -10.04
N GLY A 565 -7.10 -1.18 -9.17
CA GLY A 565 -8.54 -1.40 -9.37
C GLY A 565 -8.99 -2.85 -9.25
N LEU A 566 -8.24 -3.69 -8.54
CA LEU A 566 -8.68 -5.04 -8.21
C LEU A 566 -9.76 -5.01 -7.13
N GLN A 567 -10.71 -5.97 -7.18
CA GLN A 567 -11.91 -5.97 -6.35
C GLN A 567 -11.66 -6.16 -4.85
N CYS A 568 -10.50 -6.72 -4.47
CA CYS A 568 -10.11 -6.99 -3.09
C CYS A 568 -8.59 -7.03 -2.96
N GLY A 569 -8.09 -7.06 -1.74
CA GLY A 569 -6.66 -7.14 -1.41
C GLY A 569 -5.97 -8.33 -2.04
N VAL A 570 -4.89 -8.08 -2.77
CA VAL A 570 -4.11 -9.12 -3.46
C VAL A 570 -3.16 -9.77 -2.47
N ASN A 571 -3.46 -11.01 -2.08
CA ASN A 571 -2.63 -11.76 -1.12
C ASN A 571 -1.66 -12.73 -1.82
N ARG A 572 -2.04 -13.29 -2.96
CA ARG A 572 -1.19 -14.18 -3.76
C ARG A 572 -1.36 -13.90 -5.24
N ILE A 573 -0.29 -14.12 -5.98
CA ILE A 573 -0.31 -14.04 -7.45
C ILE A 573 0.36 -15.28 -8.04
N ALA A 574 -0.10 -15.69 -9.22
CA ALA A 574 0.47 -16.82 -9.95
C ALA A 574 0.30 -16.63 -11.46
N PHE A 575 1.38 -16.79 -12.23
CA PHE A 575 1.27 -16.82 -13.69
C PHE A 575 0.65 -18.12 -14.17
N SER A 576 -0.22 -18.03 -15.17
CA SER A 576 -0.77 -19.22 -15.83
C SER A 576 0.31 -19.96 -16.61
N PRO A 577 0.24 -21.31 -16.75
CA PRO A 577 1.23 -22.09 -17.48
C PRO A 577 1.36 -21.70 -18.97
N ASP A 578 0.28 -21.21 -19.58
CA ASP A 578 0.29 -20.68 -20.95
C ASP A 578 0.97 -19.30 -21.04
N GLY A 579 1.16 -18.62 -19.90
CA GLY A 579 1.83 -17.33 -19.77
C GLY A 579 0.95 -16.12 -20.10
N GLY A 580 -0.32 -16.31 -20.50
CA GLY A 580 -1.19 -15.19 -20.92
C GLY A 580 -1.88 -14.44 -19.79
N SER A 581 -1.83 -14.96 -18.57
CA SER A 581 -2.55 -14.38 -17.42
C SER A 581 -1.73 -14.40 -16.13
N LEU A 582 -1.96 -13.39 -15.30
CA LEU A 582 -1.52 -13.35 -13.89
C LEU A 582 -2.76 -13.44 -12.99
N PHE A 583 -2.89 -14.54 -12.25
CA PHE A 583 -3.97 -14.72 -11.29
C PHE A 583 -3.67 -13.94 -10.02
N ALA A 584 -4.69 -13.27 -9.48
CA ALA A 584 -4.68 -12.55 -8.22
C ALA A 584 -5.68 -13.19 -7.26
N GLY A 585 -5.17 -13.90 -6.28
CA GLY A 585 -5.93 -14.45 -5.16
C GLY A 585 -6.09 -13.43 -4.06
N GLN A 586 -7.31 -13.23 -3.60
CA GLN A 586 -7.70 -12.04 -2.87
C GLN A 586 -8.33 -12.34 -1.52
N THR A 587 -8.05 -11.46 -0.54
CA THR A 587 -8.68 -11.47 0.78
C THR A 587 -8.53 -10.12 1.47
N ASN A 588 -9.52 -9.72 2.29
CA ASN A 588 -9.40 -8.62 3.25
C ASN A 588 -9.28 -9.13 4.69
N ARG A 589 -9.19 -10.45 4.92
CA ARG A 589 -9.07 -11.03 6.25
C ARG A 589 -7.74 -10.68 6.90
N GLY A 590 -7.79 -10.19 8.12
CA GLY A 590 -6.64 -9.73 8.90
C GLY A 590 -6.35 -8.24 8.74
N TRP A 591 -6.49 -7.69 7.51
CA TRP A 591 -6.37 -6.26 7.25
C TRP A 591 -7.47 -5.81 6.30
N GLY A 592 -7.99 -4.59 6.49
CA GLY A 592 -8.89 -3.98 5.52
C GLY A 592 -8.23 -3.81 4.14
N SER A 593 -9.03 -3.92 3.08
CA SER A 593 -8.61 -3.66 1.71
C SER A 593 -9.40 -2.50 1.12
N LEU A 594 -8.77 -1.74 0.21
CA LEU A 594 -9.44 -0.68 -0.56
C LEU A 594 -10.39 -1.23 -1.63
N GLY A 595 -10.28 -2.52 -1.97
CA GLY A 595 -11.25 -3.19 -2.82
C GLY A 595 -12.58 -3.41 -2.09
N GLY A 596 -13.69 -3.27 -2.81
CA GLY A 596 -15.04 -3.33 -2.24
C GLY A 596 -15.57 -4.73 -1.90
N LYS A 597 -14.78 -5.80 -2.17
CA LYS A 597 -15.17 -7.21 -1.90
C LYS A 597 -14.34 -7.79 -0.76
N PRO A 598 -14.88 -8.75 0.01
CA PRO A 598 -14.14 -9.37 1.10
C PRO A 598 -13.10 -10.42 0.66
N TYR A 599 -13.28 -11.02 -0.49
CA TYR A 599 -12.41 -12.03 -1.07
C TYR A 599 -12.70 -12.22 -2.57
N GLY A 600 -11.88 -13.01 -3.24
CA GLY A 600 -12.14 -13.36 -4.62
C GLY A 600 -10.94 -13.93 -5.36
N LEU A 601 -11.15 -14.18 -6.65
CA LEU A 601 -10.14 -14.57 -7.60
C LEU A 601 -10.35 -13.76 -8.88
N GLN A 602 -9.32 -13.06 -9.31
CA GLN A 602 -9.30 -12.35 -10.59
C GLN A 602 -8.06 -12.76 -11.37
N ARG A 603 -8.10 -12.62 -12.68
CA ARG A 603 -6.91 -12.73 -13.51
C ARG A 603 -6.69 -11.43 -14.29
N VAL A 604 -5.47 -11.01 -14.37
CA VAL A 604 -4.97 -9.91 -15.20
C VAL A 604 -4.49 -10.52 -16.50
N VAL A 605 -5.08 -10.11 -17.62
CA VAL A 605 -4.81 -10.68 -18.94
C VAL A 605 -4.16 -9.61 -19.81
N TYR A 606 -2.98 -9.90 -20.36
CA TYR A 606 -2.35 -9.03 -21.35
C TYR A 606 -3.17 -8.95 -22.62
N THR A 607 -3.49 -7.74 -23.08
CA THR A 607 -4.37 -7.53 -24.25
C THR A 607 -3.63 -7.62 -25.59
N GLY A 608 -2.31 -7.75 -25.58
CA GLY A 608 -1.47 -7.64 -26.77
C GLY A 608 -1.09 -6.20 -27.13
N THR A 609 -1.60 -5.20 -26.40
CA THR A 609 -1.28 -3.78 -26.62
C THR A 609 -0.17 -3.36 -25.66
N GLU A 610 1.03 -3.10 -26.20
CA GLU A 610 2.17 -2.69 -25.38
C GLU A 610 1.95 -1.30 -24.77
N PRO A 611 2.06 -1.14 -23.41
CA PRO A 611 2.00 0.18 -22.78
C PRO A 611 3.27 0.97 -23.06
N PHE A 612 3.18 2.29 -23.07
CA PHE A 612 4.36 3.14 -22.98
C PHE A 612 4.71 3.33 -21.50
N GLU A 613 5.84 2.75 -21.07
CA GLU A 613 6.25 2.62 -19.66
C GLU A 613 7.75 2.81 -19.45
N ILE A 614 8.14 3.19 -18.25
CA ILE A 614 9.51 2.99 -17.81
C ILE A 614 9.69 1.47 -17.58
N HIS A 615 10.41 0.82 -18.49
CA HIS A 615 10.65 -0.61 -18.43
C HIS A 615 11.61 -0.99 -17.29
N HIS A 616 12.73 -0.27 -17.21
CA HIS A 616 13.80 -0.53 -16.25
C HIS A 616 14.51 0.78 -15.86
N ILE A 617 15.06 0.83 -14.64
CA ILE A 617 15.98 1.88 -14.20
C ILE A 617 17.26 1.19 -13.76
N GLY A 618 18.36 1.46 -14.44
CA GLY A 618 19.69 0.99 -14.10
C GLY A 618 20.54 2.11 -13.49
N LEU A 619 21.41 1.78 -12.54
CA LEU A 619 22.37 2.73 -11.98
C LEU A 619 23.52 2.95 -12.95
N THR A 620 23.85 4.19 -13.21
CA THR A 620 25.09 4.59 -13.91
C THR A 620 26.07 5.20 -12.91
N ARG A 621 27.30 5.49 -13.35
CA ARG A 621 28.30 6.13 -12.51
C ARG A 621 27.82 7.48 -11.97
N ASP A 622 27.11 8.26 -12.79
CA ASP A 622 26.78 9.64 -12.52
C ASP A 622 25.25 9.88 -12.39
N GLY A 623 24.43 8.83 -12.32
CA GLY A 623 22.98 8.98 -12.29
C GLY A 623 22.24 7.68 -12.59
N PHE A 624 21.18 7.79 -13.40
CA PHE A 624 20.32 6.67 -13.76
C PHE A 624 20.11 6.56 -15.27
N ALA A 625 19.96 5.34 -15.76
CA ALA A 625 19.51 5.03 -17.12
C ALA A 625 18.07 4.54 -17.08
N LEU A 626 17.13 5.32 -17.58
CA LEU A 626 15.72 4.97 -17.71
C LEU A 626 15.49 4.32 -19.08
N THR A 627 15.18 3.06 -19.11
CA THR A 627 14.81 2.35 -20.34
C THR A 627 13.31 2.30 -20.48
N PHE A 628 12.77 2.61 -21.65
CA PHE A 628 11.35 2.63 -21.96
C PHE A 628 10.94 1.44 -22.83
N THR A 629 9.69 1.05 -22.76
CA THR A 629 9.13 -0.03 -23.60
C THR A 629 9.17 0.32 -25.08
N THR A 630 8.84 1.56 -25.44
CA THR A 630 8.86 2.07 -26.81
C THR A 630 9.71 3.34 -26.92
N PRO A 631 10.16 3.75 -28.13
CA PRO A 631 10.99 4.93 -28.29
C PRO A 631 10.30 6.22 -27.84
N VAL A 632 11.06 7.07 -27.15
CA VAL A 632 10.65 8.37 -26.62
C VAL A 632 10.69 9.43 -27.73
N ASP A 633 9.78 10.40 -27.70
CA ASP A 633 9.84 11.62 -28.51
C ASP A 633 10.86 12.60 -27.90
N PRO A 634 11.98 12.89 -28.59
CA PRO A 634 13.01 13.80 -28.08
C PRO A 634 12.50 15.20 -27.75
N ALA A 635 11.44 15.66 -28.42
CA ALA A 635 10.86 16.99 -28.18
C ALA A 635 10.22 17.14 -26.79
N THR A 636 9.97 16.03 -26.10
CA THR A 636 9.32 16.02 -24.77
C THR A 636 10.29 15.91 -23.60
N LEU A 637 11.60 15.93 -23.85
CA LEU A 637 12.61 15.64 -22.83
C LEU A 637 13.04 16.83 -21.99
N GLU A 638 12.76 18.06 -22.41
CA GLU A 638 13.22 19.23 -21.69
C GLU A 638 12.54 19.33 -20.32
N LYS A 639 13.35 19.24 -19.24
CA LYS A 639 12.89 19.30 -17.84
C LYS A 639 11.82 18.28 -17.43
N SER A 640 11.71 17.17 -18.17
CA SER A 640 10.70 16.16 -17.96
C SER A 640 11.01 15.18 -16.82
N VAL A 641 12.26 15.11 -16.35
CA VAL A 641 12.68 14.23 -15.26
C VAL A 641 12.99 15.03 -14.00
N THR A 642 12.39 14.64 -12.89
CA THR A 642 12.71 15.14 -11.55
C THR A 642 13.12 14.01 -10.65
N VAL A 643 14.07 14.26 -9.75
CA VAL A 643 14.57 13.27 -8.81
C VAL A 643 14.60 13.87 -7.41
N SER A 644 14.03 13.16 -6.46
CA SER A 644 14.20 13.45 -5.04
C SER A 644 14.71 12.20 -4.33
N SER A 645 15.34 12.35 -3.19
CA SER A 645 15.81 11.21 -2.41
C SER A 645 15.54 11.37 -0.92
N TYR A 646 15.42 10.26 -0.23
CA TYR A 646 15.19 10.21 1.22
C TYR A 646 15.77 8.90 1.79
N THR A 647 15.76 8.77 3.11
CA THR A 647 16.18 7.55 3.79
C THR A 647 15.20 7.18 4.89
N TYR A 648 15.41 6.03 5.49
CA TYR A 648 14.64 5.51 6.63
C TYR A 648 15.54 5.28 7.85
N GLN A 649 14.92 5.20 9.02
CA GLN A 649 15.61 4.91 10.28
C GLN A 649 14.98 3.66 10.90
N TYR A 650 15.82 2.75 11.44
CA TYR A 650 15.32 1.62 12.23
C TYR A 650 14.85 2.10 13.61
N LEU A 651 13.57 2.05 13.84
CA LEU A 651 12.93 2.46 15.10
C LEU A 651 12.02 1.34 15.62
N SER A 652 11.84 1.27 16.93
CA SER A 652 10.90 0.34 17.56
C SER A 652 9.43 0.67 17.31
N ASN A 653 9.15 1.87 16.79
CA ASN A 653 7.80 2.31 16.46
C ASN A 653 7.21 1.47 15.33
N TYR A 654 5.90 1.36 15.32
CA TYR A 654 5.17 0.78 14.19
C TYR A 654 5.25 1.71 12.99
N GLY A 655 6.07 1.35 12.00
CA GLY A 655 6.36 2.21 10.87
C GLY A 655 7.16 3.47 11.22
N GLY A 656 7.57 4.22 10.23
CA GLY A 656 8.30 5.48 10.42
C GLY A 656 8.24 6.37 9.17
N PRO A 657 8.58 7.67 9.36
CA PRO A 657 8.58 8.61 8.25
C PRO A 657 9.77 8.44 7.32
N GLU A 658 9.64 8.94 6.12
CA GLU A 658 10.77 9.30 5.26
C GLU A 658 11.51 10.46 5.89
N VAL A 659 12.83 10.35 6.01
CA VAL A 659 13.68 11.37 6.65
C VAL A 659 14.78 11.81 5.70
N ASP A 660 15.39 12.97 5.98
CA ASP A 660 16.46 13.56 5.16
C ASP A 660 16.08 13.68 3.68
N LEU A 661 14.88 14.21 3.42
CA LEU A 661 14.37 14.42 2.08
C LEU A 661 15.19 15.48 1.37
N ARG A 662 15.57 15.23 0.11
CA ARG A 662 16.35 16.10 -0.74
C ARG A 662 15.76 16.16 -2.14
N ALA A 663 15.71 17.36 -2.73
CA ALA A 663 15.61 17.51 -4.15
C ALA A 663 17.02 17.34 -4.74
N GLU A 664 17.18 16.41 -5.66
CA GLU A 664 18.46 16.15 -6.30
C GLU A 664 18.59 17.01 -7.57
N THR A 665 19.81 17.48 -7.84
CA THR A 665 20.06 18.22 -9.08
C THR A 665 20.17 17.25 -10.24
N VAL A 666 19.32 17.44 -11.25
CA VAL A 666 19.30 16.67 -12.48
C VAL A 666 20.07 17.43 -13.55
N GLY A 667 21.10 16.79 -14.14
CA GLY A 667 21.86 17.31 -15.26
C GLY A 667 21.15 17.13 -16.61
N ALA A 668 21.81 17.55 -17.68
CA ALA A 668 21.29 17.38 -19.02
C ALA A 668 21.17 15.88 -19.38
N ALA A 669 19.95 15.43 -19.63
CA ALA A 669 19.70 14.05 -19.99
C ALA A 669 20.09 13.76 -21.44
N THR A 670 20.55 12.53 -21.72
CA THR A 670 20.97 12.09 -23.05
C THR A 670 20.17 10.88 -23.48
N LEU A 671 19.53 10.99 -24.65
CA LEU A 671 18.76 9.89 -25.25
C LEU A 671 19.65 9.02 -26.14
N SER A 672 19.52 7.71 -26.02
CA SER A 672 20.18 6.72 -26.88
C SER A 672 19.71 6.83 -28.35
N LYS A 673 20.53 6.32 -29.29
CA LYS A 673 20.22 6.37 -30.73
C LYS A 673 18.91 5.68 -31.12
N ASP A 674 18.57 4.58 -30.45
CA ASP A 674 17.30 3.86 -30.63
C ASP A 674 16.10 4.55 -30.01
N GLY A 675 16.35 5.62 -29.21
CA GLY A 675 15.32 6.38 -28.55
C GLY A 675 14.72 5.70 -27.31
N LYS A 676 15.26 4.57 -26.86
CA LYS A 676 14.66 3.79 -25.75
C LYS A 676 15.30 4.00 -24.40
N THR A 677 16.53 4.55 -24.32
CA THR A 677 17.22 4.73 -23.04
C THR A 677 17.57 6.21 -22.83
N LEU A 678 17.09 6.78 -21.74
CA LEU A 678 17.39 8.14 -21.31
C LEU A 678 18.37 8.08 -20.13
N THR A 679 19.61 8.50 -20.37
CA THR A 679 20.61 8.66 -19.30
C THR A 679 20.42 10.00 -18.63
N VAL A 680 20.21 9.97 -17.32
CA VAL A 680 19.87 11.14 -16.48
C VAL A 680 20.97 11.30 -15.43
N PRO A 681 21.88 12.26 -15.60
CA PRO A 681 22.85 12.58 -14.56
C PRO A 681 22.14 13.14 -13.32
N VAL A 682 22.53 12.64 -12.14
CA VAL A 682 21.95 13.05 -10.86
C VAL A 682 23.07 13.31 -9.87
N SER A 683 23.13 14.52 -9.32
CA SER A 683 24.08 14.81 -8.25
C SER A 683 23.62 14.20 -6.93
N GLY A 684 24.58 13.92 -6.04
CA GLY A 684 24.26 13.49 -4.68
C GLY A 684 23.92 12.00 -4.52
N LEU A 685 24.28 11.15 -5.48
CA LEU A 685 24.15 9.71 -5.33
C LEU A 685 24.85 9.23 -4.04
N LYS A 686 24.10 8.63 -3.15
CA LYS A 686 24.57 8.17 -1.84
C LYS A 686 23.89 6.86 -1.45
N LYS A 687 24.69 5.89 -1.02
CA LYS A 687 24.18 4.62 -0.46
C LYS A 687 23.22 4.87 0.70
N GLY A 688 22.20 4.06 0.82
CA GLY A 688 21.22 4.15 1.88
C GLY A 688 20.10 5.14 1.62
N ARG A 689 19.79 5.40 0.37
CA ARG A 689 18.71 6.28 -0.02
C ARG A 689 17.76 5.61 -0.99
N VAL A 690 16.52 6.02 -0.93
CA VAL A 690 15.52 5.74 -1.97
C VAL A 690 15.43 6.98 -2.85
N PHE A 691 15.57 6.79 -4.15
CA PHE A 691 15.43 7.84 -5.16
C PHE A 691 14.05 7.74 -5.79
N ALA A 692 13.21 8.73 -5.55
CA ALA A 692 11.94 8.89 -6.24
C ALA A 692 12.20 9.60 -7.57
N ILE A 693 12.03 8.88 -8.66
CA ILE A 693 12.29 9.34 -10.02
C ILE A 693 10.96 9.54 -10.71
N ARG A 694 10.79 10.66 -11.37
CA ARG A 694 9.59 10.98 -12.13
C ARG A 694 9.96 11.46 -13.52
N ALA A 695 9.19 10.97 -14.47
CA ALA A 695 9.35 11.25 -15.90
C ALA A 695 8.04 11.87 -16.44
N ASP A 696 7.55 12.90 -15.77
CA ASP A 696 6.32 13.59 -16.16
C ASP A 696 6.51 14.24 -17.55
N ASP A 697 5.44 14.27 -18.34
CA ASP A 697 5.36 14.87 -19.67
C ASP A 697 6.19 14.18 -20.79
N ILE A 698 6.93 13.12 -20.48
CA ILE A 698 7.57 12.30 -21.51
C ILE A 698 6.49 11.56 -22.32
N LYS A 699 6.63 11.63 -23.66
CA LYS A 699 5.78 10.90 -24.60
C LYS A 699 6.59 9.96 -25.47
N SER A 700 5.93 8.91 -25.93
CA SER A 700 6.47 8.08 -27.00
C SER A 700 6.45 8.81 -28.37
N ARG A 701 7.20 8.35 -29.36
CA ARG A 701 7.22 8.93 -30.70
C ARG A 701 5.87 8.98 -31.39
N ASP A 702 4.94 8.09 -31.00
CA ASP A 702 3.55 8.06 -31.47
C ASP A 702 2.61 8.90 -30.59
N GLY A 703 3.14 9.72 -29.67
CA GLY A 703 2.42 10.73 -28.88
C GLY A 703 1.73 10.18 -27.63
N ARG A 704 1.89 8.90 -27.26
CA ARG A 704 1.29 8.34 -26.04
C ARG A 704 2.03 8.84 -24.80
N PRO A 705 1.32 9.28 -23.74
CA PRO A 705 1.94 9.58 -22.45
C PRO A 705 2.40 8.28 -21.76
N LEU A 706 3.34 8.40 -20.81
CA LEU A 706 3.64 7.29 -19.89
C LEU A 706 2.39 6.89 -19.13
N LEU A 707 2.13 5.58 -19.08
CA LEU A 707 1.04 5.03 -18.26
C LEU A 707 1.32 5.29 -16.77
N HIS A 708 2.56 5.05 -16.33
CA HIS A 708 3.05 5.41 -15.01
C HIS A 708 4.36 6.19 -15.13
N ALA A 709 4.35 7.42 -14.62
CA ALA A 709 5.49 8.33 -14.74
C ALA A 709 6.44 8.27 -13.53
N GLU A 710 6.21 7.37 -12.56
CA GLU A 710 6.95 7.31 -11.31
C GLU A 710 7.61 5.96 -11.05
N ALA A 711 8.76 6.03 -10.37
CA ALA A 711 9.47 4.87 -9.87
C ALA A 711 10.28 5.21 -8.63
N TYR A 712 10.59 4.21 -7.81
CA TYR A 712 11.33 4.38 -6.57
C TYR A 712 12.52 3.41 -6.56
N TYR A 713 13.73 3.97 -6.73
CA TYR A 713 14.96 3.20 -6.80
C TYR A 713 15.65 3.14 -5.42
N THR A 714 15.89 1.96 -4.91
CA THR A 714 16.64 1.70 -3.66
C THR A 714 18.13 1.59 -3.99
N LEU A 715 18.96 2.47 -3.45
CA LEU A 715 20.40 2.51 -3.73
C LEU A 715 21.22 1.96 -2.55
N ASN A 716 21.76 0.76 -2.71
CA ASN A 716 22.62 0.08 -1.73
C ASN A 716 24.10 0.21 -2.07
N GLU A 717 24.44 0.10 -3.35
CA GLU A 717 25.81 0.15 -3.87
C GLU A 717 25.93 1.16 -5.01
N LEU A 718 27.07 1.87 -5.08
CA LEU A 718 27.37 2.78 -6.18
C LEU A 718 28.05 2.00 -7.32
N ALA A 719 27.75 2.39 -8.56
CA ALA A 719 28.49 1.90 -9.72
C ALA A 719 29.95 2.35 -9.64
N LYS A 720 30.87 1.46 -10.05
CA LYS A 720 32.31 1.74 -10.09
C LYS A 720 32.68 2.69 -11.23
#